data_84789284e926c20bc5fa87998abd02b5
#
_entry.id   84789284e926c20bc5fa87998abd02b5
#
_cell.length_a   1.000
_cell.length_b   1.000
_cell.length_c   1.000
_cell.angle_alpha   90.00
_cell.angle_beta   90.00
_cell.angle_gamma   90.00
#
_symmetry.space_group_name_H-M   'P 1'
#
loop_
_entity.id
_entity.type
_entity.pdbx_description
1 polymer ?
#
loop_
_entity_poly.entity_id
_entity_poly.type
_entity_poly.pdbx_seq_one_letter_code
_entity_poly.pdbx_strand_id
1 'polypeptide(L)'
;DLHLSIRRQRQMCIRDRLNDTIIRMEFSYKEAYGKGITILFSFVKAGEMYSHQVELKKREPERALDMKWEVFRDRLRPGQEEEWKLVIKTPQGMPAAAEMLATMYDASLDKIYKSNQILRVFYPDNLYGAFRGASRYNSNYFSVYFPLKAWRVPVWSFDYFCSPYMDGRMRIVMVEDNALLEEVSVVGYGTTRNSSLTGNLRIRGANQPMLASKAESGNAVEVKYVPAQVAEDAVEDVVFESETIPVGEALQPIEGLRTNFAETAFFYPQLRTNEQGELAFSFTMPQSLTRWNFRGYSHTKDMLTGILDASVVTAKEFMLTPNMPRFVRVGDKTQIAGTIANLTGKAVKGTAVFTLFDPMTEKVIATQRQKFLVEAGRNTAVNFHFEVSDRYDLLGIRMVADGGTFSDGEQHLLPVLSNKEYITETLAMPIRGEETRTFSLDSLFNRNSRTATDRRLTVEFTGNPAWYAVQALPALSLPANDNAISWATAWYANSLAGFIANSQPRIKTVFDSWKAAGGTKETFLSQLEKNQDVKNILLSESPWVLEATTEAEQQARIATLFDINQLNNRNLSAFTKLKELQGEDGGWSWYKGMSGSRYITGYITELLVRLPLLTKNELPEEVAAMRQKAFGYLNLQALEEYRNIRKAEKNGARITVNSESAMTYLYLIALSGEQVPADNQAAYRYFLSKVGANLKDGTMSSKAQSAIILKAVGRTAEANEFIASLKEHLVQTDELGAYFAFQANPYNWGMLPIPAHVEVMEALRMAGGNDALVEEMKLWLLKQKQTTSWNSPVATADAVYALLCQGTNLLESRGDVRITLGNKVLETLSPTKTIIPGLGYVKETFAQGSPELKAKTVTVEKRDAGIAWGAVYAQYLSPISDVKQQGGE
;
A
#
# COMPACT_ATOMS: atom_id res chain seq x y z
N ASP A 1 -0.57 46.18 -36.10
CA ASP A 1 0.02 45.15 -35.22
C ASP A 1 1.31 44.55 -35.76
N LEU A 2 1.43 44.36 -37.06
CA LEU A 2 2.67 43.86 -37.66
C LEU A 2 3.84 44.86 -37.52
N HIS A 3 3.56 46.17 -37.56
CA HIS A 3 4.57 47.23 -37.37
C HIS A 3 5.09 47.32 -35.93
N LEU A 4 4.29 47.03 -34.94
CA LEU A 4 4.70 46.98 -33.52
C LEU A 4 5.56 45.76 -33.21
N SER A 5 5.26 44.63 -33.84
CA SER A 5 6.05 43.41 -33.78
C SER A 5 7.41 43.57 -34.40
N ILE A 6 7.52 44.25 -35.54
CA ILE A 6 8.79 44.53 -36.23
C ILE A 6 9.64 45.56 -35.43
N ARG A 7 9.02 46.51 -34.75
CA ARG A 7 9.78 47.43 -33.86
C ARG A 7 10.31 46.75 -32.61
N ARG A 8 9.56 45.82 -31.99
CA ARG A 8 10.06 45.02 -30.88
C ARG A 8 11.21 44.09 -31.30
N GLN A 9 11.10 43.47 -32.48
CA GLN A 9 12.19 42.67 -33.03
C GLN A 9 13.42 43.51 -33.39
N ARG A 10 13.26 44.77 -33.84
CA ARG A 10 14.42 45.63 -34.11
C ARG A 10 15.15 46.09 -32.87
N GLN A 11 14.52 46.19 -31.73
CA GLN A 11 15.21 46.48 -30.44
C GLN A 11 15.91 45.23 -29.85
N MET A 12 15.58 44.02 -30.33
CA MET A 12 16.18 42.78 -29.84
C MET A 12 17.27 42.19 -30.75
N CYS A 13 17.44 42.73 -31.97
CA CYS A 13 18.47 42.26 -32.91
C CYS A 13 19.47 43.39 -33.17
N ILE A 14 20.46 43.56 -32.31
CA ILE A 14 21.64 44.37 -32.61
C ILE A 14 22.56 43.52 -33.47
N ARG A 15 22.63 43.81 -34.80
CA ARG A 15 23.62 43.26 -35.70
C ARG A 15 24.84 44.18 -35.69
N ASP A 16 25.80 43.90 -34.84
CA ASP A 16 27.07 44.56 -34.80
C ASP A 16 28.19 43.58 -35.16
N ARG A 17 29.17 44.09 -35.90
CA ARG A 17 30.43 43.38 -36.12
C ARG A 17 31.34 43.69 -34.95
N LEU A 18 31.50 42.70 -34.09
CA LEU A 18 32.38 42.76 -32.95
C LEU A 18 33.72 42.18 -33.35
N ASN A 19 34.81 42.97 -33.23
CA ASN A 19 36.14 42.54 -33.43
C ASN A 19 36.96 42.96 -32.20
N ASP A 20 37.42 41.95 -31.41
CA ASP A 20 38.23 42.12 -30.19
C ASP A 20 37.71 43.20 -29.19
N THR A 21 36.42 43.24 -29.05
CA THR A 21 35.75 44.24 -28.19
C THR A 21 34.95 43.61 -27.08
N ILE A 22 35.03 44.17 -25.87
CA ILE A 22 34.13 43.83 -24.74
C ILE A 22 32.96 44.79 -24.76
N ILE A 23 31.74 44.28 -24.91
CA ILE A 23 30.54 45.07 -24.80
C ILE A 23 29.92 44.85 -23.41
N ARG A 24 29.71 45.97 -22.70
CA ARG A 24 28.93 46.03 -21.47
C ARG A 24 27.49 46.39 -21.82
N MET A 25 26.53 45.47 -21.52
CA MET A 25 25.11 45.75 -21.68
C MET A 25 24.48 45.95 -20.30
N GLU A 26 23.74 47.01 -20.15
CA GLU A 26 23.02 47.33 -18.90
C GLU A 26 21.52 47.22 -19.17
N PHE A 27 20.85 46.42 -18.36
CA PHE A 27 19.40 46.19 -18.43
C PHE A 27 18.74 46.68 -17.16
N SER A 28 17.89 47.69 -17.27
CA SER A 28 17.01 48.10 -16.17
C SER A 28 15.77 47.25 -16.18
N TYR A 29 15.38 46.73 -15.00
CA TYR A 29 14.16 45.94 -14.87
C TYR A 29 12.94 46.80 -15.28
N LYS A 30 12.05 46.16 -16.09
CA LYS A 30 10.75 46.72 -16.49
C LYS A 30 9.67 45.70 -16.10
N GLU A 31 8.52 46.19 -15.66
CA GLU A 31 7.39 45.30 -15.29
C GLU A 31 6.99 44.32 -16.40
N ALA A 32 7.13 44.74 -17.65
CA ALA A 32 6.88 43.89 -18.82
C ALA A 32 7.81 42.67 -18.93
N TYR A 33 8.91 42.61 -18.16
CA TYR A 33 9.84 41.48 -18.13
C TYR A 33 9.36 40.34 -17.19
N GLY A 34 8.34 40.60 -16.38
CA GLY A 34 7.79 39.60 -15.47
C GLY A 34 8.84 39.02 -14.55
N LYS A 35 9.13 37.73 -14.67
CA LYS A 35 10.14 37.03 -13.86
C LYS A 35 11.58 37.25 -14.30
N GLY A 36 11.82 37.85 -15.48
CA GLY A 36 13.16 38.12 -16.00
C GLY A 36 13.21 38.12 -17.53
N ILE A 37 14.42 38.17 -18.07
CA ILE A 37 14.69 38.14 -19.50
C ILE A 37 15.74 37.07 -19.84
N THR A 38 15.59 36.49 -21.01
CA THR A 38 16.58 35.58 -21.59
C THR A 38 17.27 36.31 -22.73
N ILE A 39 18.57 36.36 -22.71
CA ILE A 39 19.41 36.97 -23.76
C ILE A 39 20.10 35.81 -24.48
N LEU A 40 19.89 35.68 -25.77
CA LEU A 40 20.56 34.70 -26.60
C LEU A 40 21.62 35.41 -27.47
N PHE A 41 22.86 35.04 -27.29
CA PHE A 41 23.96 35.47 -28.14
C PHE A 41 24.17 34.37 -29.18
N SER A 42 24.10 34.71 -30.47
CA SER A 42 24.31 33.77 -31.53
C SER A 42 25.22 34.39 -32.63
N PHE A 43 26.19 33.65 -33.07
CA PHE A 43 27.03 34.03 -34.20
C PHE A 43 27.45 32.81 -35.02
N VAL A 44 27.80 33.07 -36.25
CA VAL A 44 28.29 32.03 -37.18
C VAL A 44 29.74 32.36 -37.51
N LYS A 45 30.63 31.38 -37.35
CA LYS A 45 32.05 31.49 -37.73
C LYS A 45 32.46 30.18 -38.44
N ALA A 46 33.11 30.31 -39.57
CA ALA A 46 33.60 29.20 -40.41
C ALA A 46 32.48 28.16 -40.73
N GLY A 47 31.24 28.62 -40.92
CA GLY A 47 30.11 27.73 -41.24
C GLY A 47 29.45 27.08 -40.03
N GLU A 48 30.01 27.21 -38.84
CA GLU A 48 29.43 26.71 -37.58
C GLU A 48 28.70 27.78 -36.80
N MET A 49 27.60 27.41 -36.16
CA MET A 49 26.81 28.28 -35.33
C MET A 49 27.19 28.11 -33.87
N TYR A 50 27.49 29.23 -33.23
CA TYR A 50 27.75 29.31 -31.80
C TYR A 50 26.61 30.06 -31.12
N SER A 51 26.14 29.52 -30.01
CA SER A 51 25.11 30.20 -29.22
C SER A 51 25.41 30.14 -27.71
N HIS A 52 25.10 31.20 -27.02
CA HIS A 52 25.23 31.29 -25.59
C HIS A 52 23.99 31.99 -25.05
N GLN A 53 23.38 31.42 -24.03
CA GLN A 53 22.17 31.95 -23.41
C GLN A 53 22.47 32.42 -22.00
N VAL A 54 22.03 33.62 -21.69
CA VAL A 54 22.12 34.21 -20.35
C VAL A 54 20.71 34.54 -19.88
N GLU A 55 20.36 34.06 -18.70
CA GLU A 55 19.09 34.35 -18.03
C GLU A 55 19.32 35.36 -16.93
N LEU A 56 18.66 36.53 -17.02
CA LEU A 56 18.61 37.55 -15.99
C LEU A 56 17.28 37.45 -15.29
N LYS A 57 17.27 36.84 -14.08
CA LYS A 57 16.07 36.67 -13.31
C LYS A 57 15.84 37.80 -12.34
N LYS A 58 14.57 38.15 -12.12
CA LYS A 58 14.19 39.06 -11.03
C LYS A 58 14.53 38.40 -9.70
N ARG A 59 15.14 39.11 -8.78
CA ARG A 59 15.38 38.57 -7.43
C ARG A 59 14.04 38.24 -6.79
N GLU A 60 13.87 36.96 -6.41
CA GLU A 60 12.68 36.55 -5.70
C GLU A 60 12.66 37.14 -4.28
N PRO A 61 11.47 37.45 -3.75
CA PRO A 61 11.35 37.83 -2.35
C PRO A 61 11.76 36.64 -1.48
N GLU A 62 12.35 36.93 -0.35
CA GLU A 62 12.67 35.93 0.66
C GLU A 62 11.38 35.29 1.18
N ARG A 63 11.33 33.97 1.20
CA ARG A 63 10.14 33.19 1.55
C ARG A 63 10.38 32.27 2.73
N ALA A 64 11.56 32.28 3.31
CA ALA A 64 11.91 31.47 4.45
C ALA A 64 11.28 32.04 5.73
N LEU A 65 10.52 31.24 6.45
CA LEU A 65 10.01 31.58 7.78
C LEU A 65 11.18 31.61 8.78
N ASP A 66 11.21 32.63 9.63
CA ASP A 66 12.13 32.70 10.77
C ASP A 66 11.49 31.95 11.95
N MET A 67 12.09 30.82 12.31
CA MET A 67 11.57 29.91 13.34
C MET A 67 12.57 29.85 14.50
N LYS A 68 12.13 30.21 15.69
CA LYS A 68 12.98 30.26 16.88
C LYS A 68 12.31 29.64 18.08
N TRP A 69 13.08 28.86 18.84
CA TRP A 69 12.66 28.36 20.13
C TRP A 69 12.54 29.50 21.14
N GLU A 70 11.42 29.50 21.86
CA GLU A 70 11.23 30.34 23.04
C GLU A 70 11.46 29.53 24.32
N VAL A 71 10.90 28.32 24.35
CA VAL A 71 11.13 27.36 25.44
C VAL A 71 11.60 26.04 24.80
N PHE A 72 12.84 25.64 25.14
CA PHE A 72 13.46 24.41 24.65
C PHE A 72 14.50 23.93 25.64
N ARG A 73 14.53 22.62 25.88
CA ARG A 73 15.56 21.94 26.68
C ARG A 73 16.22 20.86 25.83
N ASP A 74 17.53 20.85 25.82
CA ASP A 74 18.37 19.91 25.08
C ASP A 74 18.74 18.64 25.88
N ARG A 75 18.39 18.62 27.18
CA ARG A 75 18.62 17.48 28.08
C ARG A 75 17.36 17.20 28.88
N LEU A 76 16.86 15.98 28.75
CA LEU A 76 15.62 15.51 29.38
C LEU A 76 15.88 14.21 30.15
N ARG A 77 14.97 13.89 31.07
CA ARG A 77 14.94 12.59 31.74
C ARG A 77 14.02 11.63 30.98
N PRO A 78 14.30 10.33 31.02
CA PRO A 78 13.40 9.31 30.50
C PRO A 78 12.00 9.41 31.15
N GLY A 79 10.95 9.37 30.36
CA GLY A 79 9.56 9.47 30.82
C GLY A 79 9.12 10.87 31.30
N GLN A 80 9.95 11.91 31.10
CA GLN A 80 9.64 13.27 31.50
C GLN A 80 8.54 13.87 30.62
N GLU A 81 7.59 14.55 31.23
CA GLU A 81 6.64 15.41 30.53
C GLU A 81 7.31 16.75 30.23
N GLU A 82 7.18 17.23 29.00
CA GLU A 82 7.74 18.50 28.53
C GLU A 82 6.70 19.30 27.78
N GLU A 83 6.89 20.62 27.85
CA GLU A 83 6.19 21.59 27.02
C GLU A 83 7.22 22.48 26.33
N TRP A 84 7.17 22.50 25.00
CA TRP A 84 8.04 23.35 24.19
C TRP A 84 7.24 24.45 23.51
N LYS A 85 7.90 25.59 23.35
CA LYS A 85 7.30 26.75 22.70
C LYS A 85 8.26 27.33 21.66
N LEU A 86 7.74 27.62 20.49
CA LEU A 86 8.49 28.27 19.41
C LEU A 86 7.68 29.43 18.82
N VAL A 87 8.39 30.35 18.18
CA VAL A 87 7.81 31.50 17.50
C VAL A 87 8.17 31.45 16.04
N ILE A 88 7.18 31.63 15.19
CA ILE A 88 7.31 31.62 13.74
C ILE A 88 6.97 33.02 13.22
N LYS A 89 7.93 33.60 12.51
CA LYS A 89 7.78 34.94 11.90
C LYS A 89 7.96 34.86 10.39
N THR A 90 7.32 35.81 9.71
CA THR A 90 7.57 36.04 8.28
C THR A 90 8.97 36.61 8.06
N PRO A 91 9.52 36.59 6.83
CA PRO A 91 10.81 37.26 6.53
C PRO A 91 10.86 38.73 6.89
N GLN A 92 9.71 39.38 7.01
CA GLN A 92 9.56 40.78 7.40
C GLN A 92 9.48 40.95 8.93
N GLY A 93 9.56 39.84 9.70
CA GLY A 93 9.55 39.89 11.16
C GLY A 93 8.15 39.92 11.80
N MET A 94 7.09 39.84 11.00
CA MET A 94 5.71 39.82 11.51
C MET A 94 5.35 38.42 11.98
N PRO A 95 4.44 38.23 12.97
CA PRO A 95 3.90 36.95 13.34
C PRO A 95 3.34 36.20 12.13
N ALA A 96 3.66 34.94 11.99
CA ALA A 96 3.18 34.09 10.88
C ALA A 96 2.01 33.22 11.29
N ALA A 97 0.89 33.32 10.56
CA ALA A 97 -0.18 32.33 10.66
C ALA A 97 0.26 31.05 9.91
N ALA A 98 0.95 30.16 10.60
CA ALA A 98 1.58 28.97 10.03
C ALA A 98 0.98 27.69 10.59
N GLU A 99 1.01 26.65 9.76
CA GLU A 99 0.78 25.26 10.15
C GLU A 99 2.12 24.53 10.14
N MET A 100 2.35 23.67 11.14
CA MET A 100 3.61 22.96 11.33
C MET A 100 3.39 21.47 11.54
N LEU A 101 4.15 20.65 10.83
CA LEU A 101 4.39 19.26 11.17
C LEU A 101 5.62 19.21 12.08
N ALA A 102 5.49 18.62 13.26
CA ALA A 102 6.57 18.42 14.20
C ALA A 102 6.73 16.92 14.52
N THR A 103 7.96 16.43 14.46
CA THR A 103 8.28 15.04 14.82
C THR A 103 9.60 14.99 15.59
N MET A 104 9.69 14.03 16.51
CA MET A 104 10.93 13.73 17.22
C MET A 104 11.14 12.24 17.29
N TYR A 105 12.30 11.77 16.86
CA TYR A 105 12.64 10.38 16.72
C TYR A 105 14.07 10.07 17.20
N ASP A 106 14.32 8.79 17.52
CA ASP A 106 15.65 8.32 17.94
C ASP A 106 16.68 8.53 16.82
N ALA A 107 17.76 9.25 17.13
CA ALA A 107 18.82 9.57 16.19
C ALA A 107 19.57 8.34 15.64
N SER A 108 19.46 7.18 16.28
CA SER A 108 20.03 5.94 15.78
C SER A 108 19.41 5.50 14.46
N LEU A 109 18.17 5.86 14.20
CA LEU A 109 17.47 5.58 12.94
C LEU A 109 18.15 6.25 11.73
N ASP A 110 18.80 7.40 11.92
CA ASP A 110 19.55 8.07 10.86
C ASP A 110 20.79 7.27 10.41
N LYS A 111 21.26 6.29 11.21
CA LYS A 111 22.34 5.38 10.82
C LYS A 111 21.85 4.28 9.89
N ILE A 112 20.58 3.91 10.00
CA ILE A 112 19.92 2.94 9.11
C ILE A 112 19.52 3.63 7.82
N TYR A 113 18.82 4.75 7.91
CA TYR A 113 18.38 5.55 6.78
C TYR A 113 18.24 7.02 7.18
N LYS A 114 19.09 7.88 6.61
CA LYS A 114 18.98 9.32 6.79
C LYS A 114 17.98 9.90 5.80
N SER A 115 16.82 10.29 6.29
CA SER A 115 15.82 10.95 5.47
C SER A 115 16.27 12.36 5.11
N ASN A 116 16.36 12.64 3.82
CA ASN A 116 16.60 13.98 3.27
C ASN A 116 15.29 14.62 2.82
N GLN A 117 14.24 14.51 3.60
CA GLN A 117 12.98 15.16 3.29
C GLN A 117 13.16 16.68 3.37
N ILE A 118 12.85 17.34 2.28
CA ILE A 118 12.94 18.79 2.14
C ILE A 118 11.55 19.29 1.78
N LEU A 119 11.04 20.23 2.57
CA LEU A 119 9.84 20.96 2.19
C LEU A 119 10.23 21.99 1.13
N ARG A 120 10.08 21.63 -0.13
CA ARG A 120 10.32 22.54 -1.26
C ARG A 120 9.00 22.90 -1.92
N VAL A 121 8.67 24.16 -1.87
CA VAL A 121 7.63 24.70 -2.75
C VAL A 121 8.30 25.02 -4.08
N PHE A 122 7.87 24.28 -5.11
CA PHE A 122 8.38 24.52 -6.46
C PHE A 122 7.59 25.64 -7.11
N TYR A 123 8.24 26.75 -7.33
CA TYR A 123 7.72 27.82 -8.17
C TYR A 123 8.28 27.60 -9.57
N PRO A 124 7.42 27.42 -10.60
CA PRO A 124 7.90 27.24 -11.96
C PRO A 124 8.67 28.50 -12.39
N ASP A 125 9.98 28.36 -12.46
CA ASP A 125 10.95 29.44 -12.66
C ASP A 125 11.37 29.55 -14.14
N ASN A 126 10.60 28.91 -15.02
CA ASN A 126 10.91 28.87 -16.43
C ASN A 126 10.63 30.23 -17.07
N LEU A 127 11.70 30.92 -17.44
CA LEU A 127 11.61 32.02 -18.40
C LEU A 127 11.33 31.38 -19.77
N TYR A 128 10.07 31.21 -20.11
CA TYR A 128 9.68 30.72 -21.45
C TYR A 128 9.95 31.80 -22.49
N GLY A 129 11.21 31.96 -22.84
CA GLY A 129 11.61 32.65 -24.05
C GLY A 129 11.37 31.74 -25.24
N ALA A 130 10.31 31.92 -25.97
CA ALA A 130 10.10 31.23 -27.23
C ALA A 130 11.11 31.70 -28.29
N PHE A 131 12.38 31.40 -28.13
CA PHE A 131 13.37 31.56 -29.20
C PHE A 131 13.17 30.43 -30.24
N ARG A 132 12.03 30.47 -30.93
CA ARG A 132 11.79 29.59 -32.07
C ARG A 132 12.73 29.82 -33.24
N GLY A 133 13.53 30.91 -33.22
CA GLY A 133 14.47 31.25 -34.27
C GLY A 133 15.75 30.41 -34.30
N ALA A 134 16.25 30.00 -33.14
CA ALA A 134 17.48 29.18 -33.06
C ALA A 134 17.30 27.76 -33.61
N SER A 135 16.08 27.22 -33.57
CA SER A 135 15.79 25.89 -34.10
C SER A 135 15.79 25.80 -35.62
N ARG A 136 15.83 26.91 -36.35
CA ARG A 136 15.90 26.90 -37.81
C ARG A 136 17.28 26.52 -38.36
N TYR A 137 18.29 26.47 -37.53
CA TYR A 137 19.64 26.07 -37.88
C TYR A 137 20.02 24.66 -37.38
N ASN A 138 19.05 23.92 -36.90
CA ASN A 138 19.28 22.55 -36.48
C ASN A 138 19.54 21.69 -37.74
N SER A 139 20.58 20.87 -37.66
CA SER A 139 20.81 19.83 -38.65
C SER A 139 19.59 18.92 -38.74
N ASN A 140 19.17 18.60 -39.97
CA ASN A 140 18.12 17.64 -40.19
C ASN A 140 18.65 16.25 -39.82
N TYR A 141 18.07 15.63 -38.79
CA TYR A 141 18.38 14.25 -38.49
C TYR A 141 17.40 13.37 -39.27
N PHE A 142 17.94 12.43 -39.99
CA PHE A 142 17.17 11.29 -40.45
C PHE A 142 17.67 10.05 -39.72
N SER A 143 16.73 9.26 -39.24
CA SER A 143 17.06 7.97 -38.65
C SER A 143 16.79 6.84 -39.63
N VAL A 144 17.79 6.03 -39.84
CA VAL A 144 17.65 4.80 -40.62
C VAL A 144 17.46 3.67 -39.62
N TYR A 145 16.28 3.04 -39.68
CA TYR A 145 15.99 1.88 -38.83
C TYR A 145 16.48 0.62 -39.50
N PHE A 146 17.46 -0.02 -38.93
CA PHE A 146 17.89 -1.36 -39.32
C PHE A 146 17.20 -2.35 -38.38
N PRO A 147 16.39 -3.29 -38.88
CA PRO A 147 15.87 -4.37 -38.07
C PRO A 147 17.04 -5.27 -37.62
N LEU A 148 17.53 -4.99 -36.41
CA LEU A 148 18.51 -5.84 -35.78
C LEU A 148 17.82 -7.09 -35.23
N LYS A 149 18.39 -8.26 -35.53
CA LYS A 149 17.94 -9.50 -34.92
C LYS A 149 18.19 -9.40 -33.43
N ALA A 150 17.11 -9.38 -32.65
CA ALA A 150 17.22 -9.39 -31.19
C ALA A 150 17.86 -10.72 -30.76
N TRP A 151 19.01 -10.64 -30.13
CA TRP A 151 19.62 -11.78 -29.45
C TRP A 151 19.05 -11.84 -28.05
N ARG A 152 18.41 -12.96 -27.72
CA ARG A 152 18.01 -13.23 -26.35
C ARG A 152 19.25 -13.67 -25.58
N VAL A 153 19.71 -12.82 -24.70
CA VAL A 153 20.80 -13.14 -23.79
C VAL A 153 20.14 -13.48 -22.44
N PRO A 154 20.51 -14.60 -21.80
CA PRO A 154 19.99 -14.88 -20.47
C PRO A 154 20.40 -13.76 -19.52
N VAL A 155 19.43 -13.19 -18.86
CA VAL A 155 19.65 -12.17 -17.83
C VAL A 155 19.80 -12.90 -16.50
N TRP A 156 20.99 -12.84 -15.93
CA TRP A 156 21.27 -13.36 -14.61
C TRP A 156 20.80 -12.33 -13.59
N SER A 157 19.90 -12.73 -12.71
CA SER A 157 19.55 -11.96 -11.53
C SER A 157 20.28 -12.54 -10.33
N PHE A 158 20.93 -11.69 -9.56
CA PHE A 158 21.58 -12.09 -8.33
C PHE A 158 20.82 -11.44 -7.18
N ASP A 159 20.58 -12.21 -6.11
CA ASP A 159 20.08 -11.67 -4.88
C ASP A 159 21.13 -10.71 -4.30
N TYR A 160 20.75 -9.48 -4.08
CA TYR A 160 21.57 -8.51 -3.40
C TYR A 160 20.75 -7.83 -2.32
N PHE A 161 21.37 -7.64 -1.18
CA PHE A 161 20.78 -6.90 -0.09
C PHE A 161 20.66 -5.43 -0.47
N CYS A 162 19.58 -5.08 -1.13
CA CYS A 162 19.21 -3.68 -1.31
C CYS A 162 18.29 -3.30 -0.16
N SER A 163 18.71 -2.33 0.63
CA SER A 163 17.74 -1.63 1.45
C SER A 163 16.70 -1.02 0.51
N PRO A 164 15.39 -1.34 0.67
CA PRO A 164 14.34 -0.76 -0.16
C PRO A 164 14.29 0.78 -0.04
N TYR A 165 15.03 1.35 0.91
CA TYR A 165 15.14 2.77 1.17
C TYR A 165 16.37 3.44 0.56
N MET A 166 17.35 2.66 0.09
CA MET A 166 18.62 3.26 -0.36
C MET A 166 18.58 3.90 -1.73
N ASP A 167 17.65 3.55 -2.60
CA ASP A 167 17.79 3.98 -3.99
C ASP A 167 16.58 4.73 -4.58
N GLY A 168 15.43 4.80 -3.92
CA GLY A 168 14.23 5.47 -4.46
C GLY A 168 13.88 5.01 -5.90
N ARG A 169 14.57 4.00 -6.41
CA ARG A 169 14.41 3.43 -7.73
C ARG A 169 13.90 2.02 -7.60
N MET A 170 12.60 1.88 -7.72
CA MET A 170 12.01 0.57 -7.92
C MET A 170 12.54 0.02 -9.25
N ARG A 171 13.43 -0.98 -9.21
CA ARG A 171 13.79 -1.74 -10.40
C ARG A 171 12.67 -2.72 -10.68
N ILE A 172 11.86 -2.40 -11.67
CA ILE A 172 10.97 -3.38 -12.26
C ILE A 172 11.85 -4.25 -13.16
N VAL A 173 12.14 -5.45 -12.73
CA VAL A 173 12.72 -6.46 -13.60
C VAL A 173 11.57 -7.04 -14.41
N MET A 174 11.45 -6.64 -15.66
CA MET A 174 10.57 -7.31 -16.59
C MET A 174 11.24 -8.63 -16.99
N VAL A 175 10.75 -9.72 -16.45
CA VAL A 175 11.08 -11.06 -16.93
C VAL A 175 10.17 -11.33 -18.12
N GLU A 176 10.70 -11.19 -19.33
CA GLU A 176 10.04 -11.74 -20.52
C GLU A 176 10.25 -13.25 -20.53
N ASP A 177 9.46 -13.97 -19.83
CA ASP A 177 9.18 -15.38 -20.11
C ASP A 177 7.80 -15.73 -19.58
N ASN A 178 7.11 -16.60 -20.32
CA ASN A 178 5.74 -17.10 -20.12
C ASN A 178 5.48 -17.80 -18.79
N ALA A 179 6.19 -17.42 -17.75
CA ALA A 179 5.79 -17.73 -16.38
C ALA A 179 4.77 -16.67 -15.97
N LEU A 180 3.58 -17.11 -15.66
CA LEU A 180 2.61 -16.37 -14.88
C LEU A 180 3.38 -15.56 -13.83
N LEU A 181 3.34 -14.24 -13.95
CA LEU A 181 3.77 -13.37 -12.88
C LEU A 181 2.86 -13.67 -11.70
N GLU A 182 3.26 -14.62 -10.87
CA GLU A 182 2.79 -14.65 -9.51
C GLU A 182 3.06 -13.26 -8.97
N GLU A 183 2.02 -12.61 -8.53
CA GLU A 183 1.99 -11.29 -7.97
C GLU A 183 3.05 -11.22 -6.88
N VAL A 184 4.20 -10.63 -7.20
CA VAL A 184 5.15 -10.24 -6.18
C VAL A 184 4.50 -9.11 -5.42
N SER A 185 3.74 -9.46 -4.40
CA SER A 185 3.27 -8.55 -3.40
C SER A 185 4.51 -8.00 -2.71
N VAL A 186 5.03 -6.89 -3.23
CA VAL A 186 6.02 -6.10 -2.52
C VAL A 186 5.30 -5.48 -1.33
N VAL A 187 5.33 -6.17 -0.21
CA VAL A 187 4.96 -5.60 1.07
C VAL A 187 6.07 -4.60 1.44
N GLY A 188 6.01 -3.44 0.83
CA GLY A 188 6.76 -2.29 1.30
C GLY A 188 6.08 -1.78 2.56
N TYR A 189 6.79 -1.75 3.65
CA TYR A 189 6.41 -0.99 4.84
C TYR A 189 6.43 0.50 4.48
N GLY A 190 5.29 1.00 4.19
CA GLY A 190 5.05 2.36 3.77
C GLY A 190 3.87 2.30 2.84
N THR A 191 2.81 3.00 3.17
CA THR A 191 1.57 3.08 2.40
C THR A 191 1.84 2.86 0.93
N THR A 192 1.49 1.69 0.43
CA THR A 192 1.58 1.33 -0.97
C THR A 192 0.70 2.27 -1.77
N ARG A 193 1.28 3.34 -2.25
CA ARG A 193 0.69 4.12 -3.31
C ARG A 193 0.93 3.36 -4.62
N ASN A 194 0.06 2.44 -4.95
CA ASN A 194 -0.03 1.88 -6.30
C ASN A 194 -0.39 2.94 -7.36
N SER A 195 -0.61 4.19 -6.96
CA SER A 195 -0.96 5.29 -7.88
C SER A 195 0.23 6.02 -8.50
N SER A 196 1.46 5.76 -8.08
CA SER A 196 2.63 6.43 -8.65
C SER A 196 3.24 5.73 -9.87
N LEU A 197 2.73 4.57 -10.25
CA LEU A 197 3.22 3.82 -11.42
C LEU A 197 2.66 4.34 -12.76
N THR A 198 1.74 5.30 -12.76
CA THR A 198 1.22 5.94 -13.98
C THR A 198 2.02 7.17 -14.43
N GLY A 199 3.07 7.53 -13.71
CA GLY A 199 3.99 8.59 -14.14
C GLY A 199 4.98 8.07 -15.18
N ASN A 200 4.94 8.63 -16.37
CA ASN A 200 5.84 8.43 -17.51
C ASN A 200 7.25 7.95 -17.13
N LEU A 201 7.47 6.66 -17.03
CA LEU A 201 8.77 6.04 -17.05
C LEU A 201 9.27 6.06 -18.49
N ARG A 202 9.81 7.20 -18.92
CA ARG A 202 10.70 7.21 -20.08
C ARG A 202 12.00 6.53 -19.64
N ILE A 203 12.16 5.30 -20.02
CA ILE A 203 13.48 4.65 -20.04
C ILE A 203 14.31 5.37 -21.07
N ARG A 204 15.12 6.34 -20.64
CA ARG A 204 16.21 6.84 -21.44
C ARG A 204 17.29 5.78 -21.39
N GLY A 205 17.54 5.16 -22.55
CA GLY A 205 18.67 4.29 -22.74
C GLY A 205 19.94 4.97 -22.28
N ALA A 206 20.69 4.28 -21.46
CA ALA A 206 22.01 4.68 -21.04
C ALA A 206 22.94 4.67 -22.25
N ASN A 207 23.22 5.83 -22.80
CA ASN A 207 24.42 6.10 -23.59
C ASN A 207 24.61 7.62 -23.63
N GLN A 208 25.16 8.15 -22.57
CA GLN A 208 26.03 9.33 -22.68
C GLN A 208 27.32 9.03 -21.93
N PRO A 209 28.47 9.23 -22.55
CA PRO A 209 29.75 9.10 -21.89
C PRO A 209 29.87 10.17 -20.83
N MET A 210 30.08 9.74 -19.58
CA MET A 210 30.47 10.64 -18.51
C MET A 210 31.78 11.32 -18.93
N LEU A 211 31.73 12.61 -19.17
CA LEU A 211 32.92 13.45 -19.14
C LEU A 211 33.49 13.41 -17.72
N ALA A 212 34.61 12.72 -17.60
CA ALA A 212 35.41 12.73 -16.39
C ALA A 212 35.89 14.16 -16.12
N SER A 213 35.31 14.86 -15.16
CA SER A 213 35.92 16.01 -14.57
C SER A 213 37.13 15.53 -13.76
N LYS A 214 38.34 15.91 -14.16
CA LYS A 214 39.53 15.81 -13.34
C LYS A 214 39.29 16.52 -12.02
N ALA A 215 39.12 15.75 -10.96
CA ALA A 215 39.32 16.23 -9.61
C ALA A 215 40.80 16.10 -9.30
N GLU A 216 41.39 17.22 -8.96
CA GLU A 216 42.78 17.30 -8.53
C GLU A 216 42.99 16.47 -7.25
N SER A 217 44.10 15.77 -7.24
CA SER A 217 44.59 14.94 -6.16
C SER A 217 44.80 15.77 -4.89
N GLY A 218 43.90 15.62 -3.94
CA GLY A 218 44.14 15.99 -2.55
C GLY A 218 44.37 14.74 -1.71
N ASN A 219 45.53 14.68 -1.10
CA ASN A 219 46.14 13.66 -0.23
C ASN A 219 45.15 12.69 0.42
N ALA A 220 45.17 11.43 -0.03
CA ALA A 220 44.62 10.33 0.71
C ALA A 220 45.47 10.08 1.97
N VAL A 221 44.88 10.35 3.11
CA VAL A 221 45.41 9.88 4.38
C VAL A 221 45.12 8.39 4.45
N GLU A 222 46.14 7.60 4.24
CA GLU A 222 46.12 6.15 4.43
C GLU A 222 45.92 5.87 5.92
N VAL A 223 44.70 5.57 6.34
CA VAL A 223 44.44 5.06 7.69
C VAL A 223 44.85 3.59 7.69
N LYS A 224 46.07 3.33 8.12
CA LYS A 224 46.51 1.97 8.47
C LYS A 224 45.66 1.48 9.63
N TYR A 225 44.85 0.47 9.34
CA TYR A 225 44.20 -0.35 10.36
C TYR A 225 45.26 -1.12 11.11
N VAL A 226 45.59 -0.67 12.30
CA VAL A 226 46.38 -1.44 13.27
C VAL A 226 45.37 -2.30 14.02
N PRO A 227 45.43 -3.64 13.91
CA PRO A 227 44.64 -4.48 14.79
C PRO A 227 45.08 -4.20 16.22
N ALA A 228 44.15 -3.77 17.06
CA ALA A 228 44.39 -3.72 18.48
C ALA A 228 44.74 -5.14 18.95
N GLN A 229 45.99 -5.36 19.33
CA GLN A 229 46.36 -6.54 20.14
C GLN A 229 45.55 -6.42 21.43
N VAL A 230 44.58 -7.32 21.57
CA VAL A 230 43.92 -7.59 22.84
C VAL A 230 45.05 -8.16 23.72
N ALA A 231 45.47 -7.38 24.69
CA ALA A 231 46.29 -7.91 25.77
C ALA A 231 45.44 -8.97 26.46
N GLU A 232 45.89 -10.22 26.40
CA GLU A 232 45.47 -11.30 27.30
C GLU A 232 45.96 -10.97 28.73
N ASP A 233 45.27 -10.03 29.37
CA ASP A 233 45.37 -9.87 30.80
C ASP A 233 44.34 -10.76 31.46
N ALA A 234 44.85 -11.63 32.28
CA ALA A 234 44.23 -12.64 33.10
C ALA A 234 42.74 -12.39 33.41
N VAL A 235 41.90 -13.23 32.82
CA VAL A 235 40.54 -13.44 33.31
C VAL A 235 40.68 -14.19 34.64
N GLU A 236 40.66 -13.47 35.76
CA GLU A 236 40.33 -14.10 37.03
C GLU A 236 38.95 -14.74 36.87
N ASP A 237 38.86 -16.04 37.05
CA ASP A 237 37.65 -16.83 37.14
C ASP A 237 36.69 -16.21 38.16
N VAL A 238 35.78 -15.37 37.71
CA VAL A 238 34.68 -14.88 38.52
C VAL A 238 33.72 -16.04 38.72
N VAL A 239 33.77 -16.68 39.84
CA VAL A 239 32.87 -17.72 40.26
C VAL A 239 31.46 -17.15 40.27
N PHE A 240 30.64 -17.65 39.36
CA PHE A 240 29.20 -17.33 39.30
C PHE A 240 28.48 -17.99 40.47
N GLU A 241 28.21 -17.26 41.54
CA GLU A 241 27.22 -17.68 42.53
C GLU A 241 25.83 -17.51 41.89
N SER A 242 25.31 -18.56 41.32
CA SER A 242 23.93 -18.61 40.88
C SER A 242 23.04 -18.94 42.08
N GLU A 243 22.50 -17.92 42.73
CA GLU A 243 21.30 -18.12 43.52
C GLU A 243 20.13 -18.35 42.56
N THR A 244 19.67 -19.58 42.47
CA THR A 244 18.49 -19.93 41.68
C THR A 244 17.25 -19.47 42.41
N ILE A 245 16.60 -18.43 41.88
CA ILE A 245 15.21 -18.16 42.22
C ILE A 245 14.35 -19.31 41.60
N PRO A 246 13.36 -19.81 42.33
CA PRO A 246 12.54 -20.93 41.84
C PRO A 246 11.92 -20.60 40.51
N VAL A 247 12.14 -21.45 39.51
CA VAL A 247 11.53 -21.35 38.21
C VAL A 247 10.02 -21.45 38.36
N GLY A 248 9.27 -20.49 37.79
CA GLY A 248 7.80 -20.50 37.80
C GLY A 248 7.14 -19.57 38.83
N GLU A 249 7.89 -18.80 39.61
CA GLU A 249 7.33 -17.72 40.43
C GLU A 249 6.86 -16.54 39.56
N ALA A 250 5.85 -15.81 40.06
CA ALA A 250 5.35 -14.60 39.41
C ALA A 250 6.43 -13.50 39.44
N LEU A 251 6.55 -12.77 38.36
CA LEU A 251 7.47 -11.66 38.20
C LEU A 251 7.08 -10.51 39.16
N GLN A 252 7.99 -10.13 40.05
CA GLN A 252 7.75 -9.07 41.02
C GLN A 252 7.83 -7.70 40.34
N PRO A 253 6.87 -6.77 40.62
CA PRO A 253 6.97 -5.41 40.11
C PRO A 253 8.19 -4.68 40.68
N ILE A 254 8.87 -3.89 39.83
CA ILE A 254 10.01 -3.06 40.22
C ILE A 254 9.66 -1.61 39.86
N GLU A 255 9.71 -0.74 40.86
CA GLU A 255 9.45 0.69 40.66
C GLU A 255 10.58 1.36 39.87
N GLY A 256 10.23 2.23 38.93
CA GLY A 256 11.21 2.96 38.10
C GLY A 256 11.80 2.15 36.94
N LEU A 257 11.30 0.95 36.69
CA LEU A 257 11.72 0.12 35.55
C LEU A 257 11.28 0.78 34.22
N ARG A 258 12.23 0.91 33.29
CA ARG A 258 11.97 1.47 31.96
C ARG A 258 11.41 0.40 31.03
N THR A 259 10.29 0.69 30.37
CA THR A 259 9.57 -0.24 29.49
C THR A 259 9.10 0.38 28.17
N ASN A 260 9.08 1.70 28.08
CA ASN A 260 8.66 2.42 26.88
C ASN A 260 9.87 2.85 26.05
N PHE A 261 10.21 2.07 25.04
CA PHE A 261 11.34 2.32 24.13
C PHE A 261 10.84 2.71 22.73
N ALA A 262 9.74 3.45 22.65
CA ALA A 262 9.26 3.94 21.38
C ALA A 262 10.36 4.74 20.65
N GLU A 263 10.58 4.44 19.38
CA GLU A 263 11.61 5.12 18.57
C GLU A 263 11.15 6.52 18.11
N THR A 264 9.86 6.81 18.25
CA THR A 264 9.26 8.13 17.96
C THR A 264 8.68 8.69 19.26
N ALA A 265 9.17 9.83 19.71
CA ALA A 265 8.65 10.51 20.89
C ALA A 265 7.27 11.11 20.60
N PHE A 266 7.13 11.76 19.47
CA PHE A 266 5.85 12.27 18.97
C PHE A 266 5.89 12.50 17.46
N PHE A 267 4.68 12.55 16.88
CA PHE A 267 4.42 12.96 15.51
C PHE A 267 3.14 13.81 15.49
N TYR A 268 3.31 15.12 15.37
CA TYR A 268 2.22 16.09 15.33
C TYR A 268 2.11 16.70 13.92
N PRO A 269 1.20 16.24 13.09
CA PRO A 269 1.14 16.65 11.69
C PRO A 269 0.52 18.03 11.45
N GLN A 270 -0.21 18.59 12.43
CA GLN A 270 -1.08 19.76 12.23
C GLN A 270 -1.08 20.70 13.44
N LEU A 271 0.08 21.14 13.87
CA LEU A 271 0.19 22.21 14.86
C LEU A 271 -0.04 23.56 14.20
N ARG A 272 -0.71 24.48 14.89
CA ARG A 272 -1.02 25.81 14.36
C ARG A 272 -0.54 26.90 15.31
N THR A 273 0.00 27.95 14.74
CA THR A 273 0.37 29.14 15.49
C THR A 273 -0.87 29.93 15.95
N ASN A 274 -0.75 30.61 17.09
CA ASN A 274 -1.70 31.63 17.53
C ASN A 274 -1.51 32.95 16.75
N GLU A 275 -2.28 33.97 17.12
CA GLU A 275 -2.22 35.33 16.50
C GLU A 275 -0.86 36.01 16.66
N GLN A 276 -0.09 35.63 17.67
CA GLN A 276 1.24 36.15 17.96
C GLN A 276 2.35 35.37 17.20
N GLY A 277 1.97 34.37 16.41
CA GLY A 277 2.90 33.49 15.71
C GLY A 277 3.57 32.46 16.62
N GLU A 278 3.03 32.26 17.83
CA GLU A 278 3.55 31.32 18.81
C GLU A 278 2.87 29.95 18.63
N LEU A 279 3.63 28.89 18.88
CA LEU A 279 3.18 27.52 18.84
C LEU A 279 3.74 26.78 20.06
N ALA A 280 2.86 26.23 20.89
CA ALA A 280 3.21 25.44 22.06
C ALA A 280 2.64 24.01 21.92
N PHE A 281 3.40 23.02 22.35
CA PHE A 281 2.97 21.63 22.37
C PHE A 281 3.66 20.86 23.48
N SER A 282 2.91 19.91 24.05
CA SER A 282 3.37 19.07 25.16
C SER A 282 3.53 17.64 24.68
N PHE A 283 4.49 16.93 25.29
CA PHE A 283 4.75 15.52 25.01
C PHE A 283 5.41 14.85 26.20
N THR A 284 5.35 13.51 26.23
CA THR A 284 6.07 12.69 27.21
C THR A 284 7.22 11.98 26.52
N MET A 285 8.43 12.13 27.03
CA MET A 285 9.61 11.46 26.48
C MET A 285 9.51 9.94 26.63
N PRO A 286 9.84 9.15 25.60
CA PRO A 286 10.13 7.74 25.77
C PRO A 286 11.26 7.53 26.77
N GLN A 287 11.37 6.28 27.25
CA GLN A 287 12.31 5.94 28.32
C GLN A 287 13.69 5.49 27.81
N SER A 288 13.93 5.57 26.51
CA SER A 288 15.25 5.27 25.91
C SER A 288 16.29 6.31 26.29
N LEU A 289 17.49 5.85 26.60
CA LEU A 289 18.67 6.70 26.90
C LEU A 289 19.44 6.94 25.60
N THR A 290 19.01 7.91 24.83
CA THR A 290 19.52 8.15 23.47
C THR A 290 19.53 9.63 23.12
N ARG A 291 20.03 9.92 21.92
CA ARG A 291 19.87 11.23 21.29
C ARG A 291 18.61 11.19 20.43
N TRP A 292 17.81 12.22 20.50
CA TRP A 292 16.61 12.42 19.74
C TRP A 292 16.81 13.54 18.74
N ASN A 293 16.36 13.34 17.51
CA ASN A 293 16.33 14.36 16.48
C ASN A 293 14.92 14.89 16.31
N PHE A 294 14.77 16.18 16.54
CA PHE A 294 13.53 16.91 16.25
C PHE A 294 13.58 17.48 14.85
N ARG A 295 12.47 17.42 14.13
CA ARG A 295 12.24 18.08 12.85
C ARG A 295 10.90 18.76 12.82
N GLY A 296 10.90 20.04 12.45
CA GLY A 296 9.70 20.84 12.23
C GLY A 296 9.65 21.39 10.82
N TYR A 297 8.54 21.20 10.14
CA TYR A 297 8.27 21.74 8.80
C TYR A 297 7.07 22.65 8.90
N SER A 298 7.24 23.94 8.59
CA SER A 298 6.17 24.93 8.66
C SER A 298 5.87 25.53 7.31
N HIS A 299 4.61 25.89 7.09
CA HIS A 299 4.16 26.65 5.94
C HIS A 299 3.01 27.59 6.29
N THR A 300 2.85 28.63 5.50
CA THR A 300 1.69 29.54 5.53
C THR A 300 0.81 29.33 4.30
N LYS A 301 -0.40 29.91 4.29
CA LYS A 301 -1.26 29.91 3.10
C LYS A 301 -0.60 30.56 1.88
N ASP A 302 0.25 31.55 2.11
CA ASP A 302 0.99 32.25 1.06
C ASP A 302 2.27 31.52 0.64
N MET A 303 2.43 30.26 1.09
CA MET A 303 3.55 29.38 0.73
C MET A 303 4.91 29.88 1.21
N LEU A 304 4.96 30.64 2.30
CA LEU A 304 6.20 30.81 3.05
C LEU A 304 6.50 29.50 3.75
N THR A 305 7.73 29.04 3.74
CA THR A 305 8.11 27.75 4.31
C THR A 305 9.29 27.87 5.25
N GLY A 306 9.36 27.01 6.26
CA GLY A 306 10.47 26.95 7.20
C GLY A 306 10.76 25.54 7.66
N ILE A 307 12.02 25.25 7.97
CA ILE A 307 12.47 24.00 8.55
C ILE A 307 13.23 24.34 9.82
N LEU A 308 12.93 23.60 10.89
CA LEU A 308 13.61 23.72 12.17
C LEU A 308 14.08 22.35 12.63
N ASP A 309 15.38 22.19 12.76
CA ASP A 309 16.01 20.97 13.30
C ASP A 309 16.56 21.25 14.70
N ALA A 310 16.42 20.30 15.60
CA ALA A 310 17.00 20.34 16.92
C ALA A 310 17.40 18.93 17.39
N SER A 311 18.22 18.85 18.43
CA SER A 311 18.65 17.58 18.99
C SER A 311 18.58 17.63 20.51
N VAL A 312 18.08 16.56 21.11
CA VAL A 312 17.89 16.41 22.55
C VAL A 312 18.53 15.11 23.02
N VAL A 313 19.01 15.08 24.24
CA VAL A 313 19.59 13.87 24.85
C VAL A 313 18.80 13.50 26.09
N THR A 314 18.37 12.24 26.16
CA THR A 314 17.84 11.65 27.40
C THR A 314 18.94 10.91 28.16
N ALA A 315 19.15 11.24 29.41
CA ALA A 315 20.16 10.62 30.26
C ALA A 315 19.76 10.57 31.72
N LYS A 316 20.36 9.61 32.47
CA LYS A 316 20.33 9.50 33.93
C LYS A 316 21.77 9.61 34.48
N GLU A 317 21.89 9.97 35.74
CA GLU A 317 23.21 10.02 36.40
C GLU A 317 23.85 8.63 36.61
N PHE A 318 22.99 7.64 36.81
CA PHE A 318 23.35 6.22 36.83
C PHE A 318 22.41 5.49 35.89
N MET A 319 22.94 4.72 34.95
CA MET A 319 22.14 4.10 33.90
C MET A 319 22.68 2.73 33.49
N LEU A 320 21.75 1.84 33.19
CA LEU A 320 21.99 0.54 32.61
C LEU A 320 21.42 0.54 31.19
N THR A 321 22.23 0.17 30.22
CA THR A 321 21.82 0.04 28.82
C THR A 321 22.14 -1.35 28.30
N PRO A 322 21.16 -2.26 28.22
CA PRO A 322 21.34 -3.56 27.59
C PRO A 322 21.54 -3.42 26.06
N ASN A 323 22.43 -4.24 25.53
CA ASN A 323 22.57 -4.38 24.07
C ASN A 323 21.62 -5.44 23.56
N MET A 324 20.37 -5.07 23.33
CA MET A 324 19.30 -5.98 22.94
C MET A 324 19.40 -6.37 21.48
N PRO A 325 19.40 -7.66 21.13
CA PRO A 325 19.17 -8.10 19.77
C PRO A 325 17.70 -7.85 19.39
N ARG A 326 17.42 -7.72 18.10
CA ARG A 326 16.04 -7.56 17.62
C ARG A 326 15.21 -8.83 17.76
N PHE A 327 15.82 -9.97 17.62
CA PHE A 327 15.24 -11.30 17.78
C PHE A 327 16.35 -12.33 18.09
N VAL A 328 15.94 -13.51 18.51
CA VAL A 328 16.77 -14.72 18.63
C VAL A 328 16.08 -15.89 17.92
N ARG A 329 16.83 -16.94 17.59
CA ARG A 329 16.26 -18.14 17.00
C ARG A 329 16.27 -19.31 17.98
N VAL A 330 15.34 -20.21 17.81
CA VAL A 330 15.27 -21.45 18.59
C VAL A 330 16.60 -22.19 18.53
N GLY A 331 17.14 -22.56 19.67
CA GLY A 331 18.42 -23.25 19.81
C GLY A 331 19.64 -22.35 19.85
N ASP A 332 19.49 -21.03 19.75
CA ASP A 332 20.60 -20.10 19.91
C ASP A 332 21.15 -20.14 21.33
N LYS A 333 22.47 -20.17 21.43
CA LYS A 333 23.22 -19.88 22.66
C LYS A 333 23.77 -18.49 22.56
N THR A 334 23.18 -17.57 23.28
CA THR A 334 23.46 -16.14 23.13
C THR A 334 23.75 -15.48 24.46
N GLN A 335 24.29 -14.26 24.40
CA GLN A 335 24.52 -13.43 25.57
C GLN A 335 23.93 -12.04 25.35
N ILE A 336 23.46 -11.42 26.42
CA ILE A 336 23.10 -10.01 26.43
C ILE A 336 24.11 -9.28 27.33
N ALA A 337 24.83 -8.36 26.69
CA ALA A 337 25.72 -7.44 27.39
C ALA A 337 24.94 -6.23 27.87
N GLY A 338 25.16 -5.79 29.10
CA GLY A 338 24.65 -4.53 29.63
C GLY A 338 25.80 -3.59 29.98
N THR A 339 25.71 -2.33 29.55
CA THR A 339 26.64 -1.28 29.96
C THR A 339 26.05 -0.50 31.12
N ILE A 340 26.74 -0.48 32.23
CA ILE A 340 26.42 0.34 33.40
C ILE A 340 27.32 1.57 33.38
N ALA A 341 26.75 2.75 33.27
CA ALA A 341 27.45 4.02 33.27
C ALA A 341 27.14 4.82 34.53
N ASN A 342 28.16 5.37 35.12
CA ASN A 342 28.10 6.15 36.34
C ASN A 342 28.63 7.58 36.06
N LEU A 343 27.69 8.50 35.96
CA LEU A 343 27.97 9.94 35.78
C LEU A 343 27.98 10.70 37.11
N THR A 344 27.83 9.99 38.24
CA THR A 344 27.92 10.56 39.59
C THR A 344 29.34 10.89 39.97
N GLY A 345 29.54 11.67 41.02
CA GLY A 345 30.85 12.03 41.52
C GLY A 345 31.54 10.95 42.42
N LYS A 346 30.94 9.75 42.57
CA LYS A 346 31.45 8.69 43.46
C LYS A 346 31.38 7.33 42.75
N ALA A 347 32.27 6.41 43.12
CA ALA A 347 32.19 5.04 42.69
C ALA A 347 30.89 4.36 43.19
N VAL A 348 30.23 3.57 42.35
CA VAL A 348 29.03 2.80 42.66
C VAL A 348 29.34 1.31 42.54
N LYS A 349 29.10 0.55 43.62
CA LYS A 349 29.19 -0.92 43.61
C LYS A 349 27.80 -1.52 43.84
N GLY A 350 27.51 -2.63 43.20
CA GLY A 350 26.19 -3.23 43.32
C GLY A 350 26.09 -4.58 42.63
N THR A 351 24.85 -4.96 42.35
CA THR A 351 24.53 -6.22 41.66
C THR A 351 23.62 -5.94 40.46
N ALA A 352 24.03 -6.45 39.31
CA ALA A 352 23.20 -6.52 38.14
C ALA A 352 22.40 -7.83 38.14
N VAL A 353 21.13 -7.76 37.91
CA VAL A 353 20.20 -8.91 37.88
C VAL A 353 19.56 -9.00 36.50
N PHE A 354 19.73 -10.15 35.88
CA PHE A 354 19.06 -10.50 34.62
C PHE A 354 17.96 -11.50 34.90
N THR A 355 16.76 -11.23 34.45
CA THR A 355 15.59 -12.11 34.59
C THR A 355 14.99 -12.37 33.22
N LEU A 356 14.93 -13.64 32.86
CA LEU A 356 14.21 -14.14 31.69
C LEU A 356 12.84 -14.62 32.18
N PHE A 357 11.76 -14.22 31.52
CA PHE A 357 10.40 -14.57 31.90
C PHE A 357 9.49 -14.78 30.68
N ASP A 358 8.40 -15.50 30.89
CA ASP A 358 7.35 -15.63 29.88
C ASP A 358 6.41 -14.42 29.99
N PRO A 359 6.33 -13.55 28.96
CA PRO A 359 5.50 -12.35 29.02
C PRO A 359 4.00 -12.62 28.99
N MET A 360 3.58 -13.85 28.62
CA MET A 360 2.17 -14.24 28.59
C MET A 360 1.64 -14.64 29.97
N THR A 361 2.49 -15.29 30.75
CA THR A 361 2.12 -15.79 32.10
C THR A 361 2.78 -15.03 33.22
N GLU A 362 3.71 -14.12 32.90
CA GLU A 362 4.56 -13.36 33.82
C GLU A 362 5.36 -14.26 34.78
N LYS A 363 5.65 -15.49 34.36
CA LYS A 363 6.44 -16.46 35.16
C LYS A 363 7.92 -16.37 34.82
N VAL A 364 8.74 -16.40 35.86
CA VAL A 364 10.20 -16.41 35.72
C VAL A 364 10.68 -17.75 35.12
N ILE A 365 11.48 -17.65 34.04
CA ILE A 365 12.14 -18.78 33.37
C ILE A 365 13.55 -18.99 33.93
N ALA A 366 14.32 -17.90 34.09
CA ALA A 366 15.68 -17.93 34.61
C ALA A 366 16.04 -16.59 35.23
N THR A 367 16.92 -16.62 36.21
CA THR A 367 17.54 -15.43 36.82
C THR A 367 19.03 -15.60 37.01
N GLN A 368 19.78 -14.57 36.63
CA GLN A 368 21.25 -14.55 36.81
C GLN A 368 21.66 -13.25 37.49
N ARG A 369 22.72 -13.28 38.28
CA ARG A 369 23.23 -12.13 39.04
C ARG A 369 24.71 -11.96 38.83
N GLN A 370 25.16 -10.72 38.62
CA GLN A 370 26.58 -10.36 38.49
C GLN A 370 26.89 -9.13 39.31
N LYS A 371 27.93 -9.20 40.18
CA LYS A 371 28.42 -8.03 40.92
C LYS A 371 29.14 -7.07 39.99
N PHE A 372 29.00 -5.78 40.21
CA PHE A 372 29.70 -4.74 39.47
C PHE A 372 30.32 -3.68 40.39
N LEU A 373 31.38 -3.06 39.93
CA LEU A 373 31.95 -1.84 40.48
C LEU A 373 32.17 -0.87 39.29
N VAL A 374 31.67 0.35 39.38
CA VAL A 374 31.86 1.36 38.36
C VAL A 374 32.33 2.67 39.00
N GLU A 375 33.53 3.12 38.62
CA GLU A 375 34.15 4.36 39.12
C GLU A 375 33.38 5.60 38.62
N ALA A 376 33.57 6.73 39.31
CA ALA A 376 32.99 8.02 38.95
C ALA A 376 33.37 8.42 37.50
N GLY A 377 32.40 8.75 36.69
CA GLY A 377 32.59 9.14 35.29
C GLY A 377 33.03 8.01 34.36
N ARG A 378 32.90 6.73 34.81
CA ARG A 378 33.30 5.53 34.06
C ARG A 378 32.09 4.65 33.75
N ASN A 379 32.33 3.62 32.93
CA ASN A 379 31.38 2.57 32.65
C ASN A 379 31.98 1.19 32.89
N THR A 380 31.18 0.19 33.13
CA THR A 380 31.51 -1.21 33.20
C THR A 380 30.49 -2.05 32.43
N ALA A 381 30.89 -3.26 32.02
CA ALA A 381 30.03 -4.19 31.34
C ALA A 381 29.63 -5.37 32.24
N VAL A 382 28.40 -5.84 32.04
CA VAL A 382 27.87 -7.08 32.61
C VAL A 382 27.37 -7.95 31.48
N ASN A 383 27.51 -9.27 31.59
CA ASN A 383 27.16 -10.21 30.52
C ASN A 383 26.32 -11.36 31.07
N PHE A 384 25.25 -11.69 30.42
CA PHE A 384 24.33 -12.76 30.81
C PHE A 384 24.09 -13.70 29.65
N HIS A 385 24.27 -15.01 29.87
CA HIS A 385 24.17 -16.04 28.86
C HIS A 385 22.88 -16.83 29.03
N PHE A 386 22.22 -17.18 27.93
CA PHE A 386 21.08 -18.09 27.97
C PHE A 386 20.95 -18.86 26.66
N GLU A 387 20.18 -19.94 26.71
CA GLU A 387 19.84 -20.77 25.57
C GLU A 387 18.36 -20.60 25.26
N VAL A 388 18.05 -20.48 23.98
CA VAL A 388 16.69 -20.19 23.48
C VAL A 388 15.94 -21.50 23.28
N SER A 389 14.88 -21.71 24.07
CA SER A 389 14.00 -22.85 23.97
C SER A 389 12.93 -22.68 22.90
N ASP A 390 12.48 -23.78 22.31
CA ASP A 390 11.34 -23.86 21.38
C ASP A 390 9.96 -23.75 22.07
N ARG A 391 9.94 -23.56 23.39
CA ARG A 391 8.69 -23.44 24.18
C ARG A 391 8.05 -22.08 24.13
N TYR A 392 8.82 -21.06 23.70
CA TYR A 392 8.39 -19.67 23.77
C TYR A 392 8.59 -18.99 22.42
N ASP A 393 7.57 -18.33 21.90
CA ASP A 393 7.64 -17.48 20.71
C ASP A 393 8.06 -16.06 21.05
N LEU A 394 7.98 -15.70 22.34
CA LEU A 394 8.35 -14.39 22.87
C LEU A 394 8.95 -14.57 24.25
N LEU A 395 10.07 -13.93 24.50
CA LEU A 395 10.74 -13.88 25.80
C LEU A 395 10.66 -12.48 26.36
N GLY A 396 10.37 -12.37 27.65
CA GLY A 396 10.55 -11.15 28.42
C GLY A 396 11.95 -11.13 29.03
N ILE A 397 12.66 -10.03 28.87
CA ILE A 397 13.97 -9.80 29.45
C ILE A 397 13.88 -8.59 30.34
N ARG A 398 14.27 -8.77 31.60
CA ARG A 398 14.40 -7.69 32.57
C ARG A 398 15.84 -7.66 33.06
N MET A 399 16.49 -6.53 32.97
CA MET A 399 17.82 -6.30 33.45
C MET A 399 17.82 -5.09 34.41
N VAL A 400 18.33 -5.27 35.62
CA VAL A 400 18.33 -4.23 36.66
C VAL A 400 19.74 -4.15 37.26
N ALA A 401 20.28 -2.96 37.34
CA ALA A 401 21.51 -2.66 38.08
C ALA A 401 21.14 -1.92 39.37
N ASP A 402 21.40 -2.55 40.51
CA ASP A 402 21.14 -1.99 41.83
C ASP A 402 22.46 -1.69 42.54
N GLY A 403 22.79 -0.42 42.73
CA GLY A 403 23.91 0.10 43.49
C GLY A 403 23.53 0.65 44.87
N GLY A 404 22.34 0.32 45.36
CA GLY A 404 21.80 0.79 46.64
C GLY A 404 21.18 2.20 46.54
N THR A 405 22.02 3.23 46.51
CA THR A 405 21.49 4.63 46.38
C THR A 405 21.00 4.96 44.96
N PHE A 406 21.59 4.28 43.98
CA PHE A 406 21.27 4.48 42.56
C PHE A 406 20.86 3.16 41.95
N SER A 407 19.75 3.15 41.25
CA SER A 407 19.29 2.00 40.50
C SER A 407 18.73 2.41 39.14
N ASP A 408 18.89 1.50 38.17
CA ASP A 408 18.30 1.63 36.87
C ASP A 408 18.02 0.24 36.26
N GLY A 409 16.98 0.14 35.42
CA GLY A 409 16.62 -1.12 34.81
C GLY A 409 15.77 -0.93 33.57
N GLU A 410 15.86 -1.93 32.71
CA GLU A 410 15.08 -2.01 31.48
C GLU A 410 14.36 -3.35 31.39
N GLN A 411 13.18 -3.33 30.81
CA GLN A 411 12.44 -4.53 30.44
C GLN A 411 12.10 -4.49 28.96
N HIS A 412 12.47 -5.55 28.27
CA HIS A 412 12.26 -5.71 26.83
C HIS A 412 11.49 -6.98 26.52
N LEU A 413 10.86 -6.99 25.35
CA LEU A 413 10.31 -8.17 24.72
C LEU A 413 11.25 -8.60 23.59
N LEU A 414 11.63 -9.88 23.58
CA LEU A 414 12.55 -10.44 22.60
C LEU A 414 11.84 -11.56 21.82
N PRO A 415 11.55 -11.36 20.52
CA PRO A 415 10.97 -12.39 19.67
C PRO A 415 11.88 -13.59 19.52
N VAL A 416 11.29 -14.78 19.56
CA VAL A 416 11.96 -16.05 19.28
C VAL A 416 11.49 -16.56 17.94
N LEU A 417 12.37 -16.58 16.95
CA LEU A 417 12.05 -17.03 15.62
C LEU A 417 12.29 -18.53 15.48
N SER A 418 11.40 -19.17 14.78
CA SER A 418 11.59 -20.57 14.40
C SER A 418 12.73 -20.71 13.37
N ASN A 419 13.41 -21.85 13.39
CA ASN A 419 14.31 -22.27 12.31
C ASN A 419 13.55 -22.95 11.15
N LYS A 420 12.24 -22.92 11.23
CA LYS A 420 11.33 -23.53 10.26
C LYS A 420 10.45 -22.46 9.64
N GLU A 421 10.22 -22.63 8.35
CA GLU A 421 9.26 -21.80 7.61
C GLU A 421 7.84 -22.33 7.81
N TYR A 422 6.89 -21.43 7.84
CA TYR A 422 5.47 -21.75 7.88
C TYR A 422 4.97 -22.02 6.47
N ILE A 423 4.57 -23.25 6.23
CA ILE A 423 4.09 -23.72 4.94
C ILE A 423 2.58 -23.86 4.99
N THR A 424 1.91 -23.30 4.00
CA THR A 424 0.48 -23.50 3.76
C THR A 424 0.28 -24.15 2.40
N GLU A 425 -0.21 -25.37 2.40
CA GLU A 425 -0.63 -26.06 1.18
C GLU A 425 -2.15 -25.95 1.07
N THR A 426 -2.65 -25.65 -0.10
CA THR A 426 -4.09 -25.40 -0.32
C THR A 426 -4.65 -26.39 -1.33
N LEU A 427 -5.74 -27.04 -0.99
CA LEU A 427 -6.55 -27.84 -1.90
C LEU A 427 -7.89 -27.14 -2.10
N ALA A 428 -8.13 -26.60 -3.28
CA ALA A 428 -9.41 -26.00 -3.64
C ALA A 428 -10.49 -27.07 -3.83
N MET A 429 -11.71 -26.78 -3.39
CA MET A 429 -12.86 -27.69 -3.46
C MET A 429 -14.05 -26.99 -4.15
N PRO A 430 -14.00 -26.77 -5.47
CA PRO A 430 -15.13 -26.23 -6.21
C PRO A 430 -16.23 -27.29 -6.36
N ILE A 431 -17.48 -26.90 -6.11
CA ILE A 431 -18.68 -27.76 -6.28
C ILE A 431 -19.68 -27.05 -7.19
N ARG A 432 -20.28 -27.82 -8.08
CA ARG A 432 -21.17 -27.31 -9.15
C ARG A 432 -22.57 -27.92 -9.05
N GLY A 433 -23.55 -27.12 -8.67
CA GLY A 433 -24.92 -27.56 -8.52
C GLY A 433 -25.10 -28.60 -7.40
N GLU A 434 -26.11 -29.43 -7.51
CA GLU A 434 -26.36 -30.55 -6.58
C GLU A 434 -25.42 -31.69 -6.90
N GLU A 435 -24.30 -31.75 -6.19
CA GLU A 435 -23.19 -32.66 -6.47
C GLU A 435 -22.58 -33.19 -5.17
N THR A 436 -22.14 -34.46 -5.22
CA THR A 436 -21.27 -35.05 -4.20
C THR A 436 -19.89 -35.32 -4.80
N ARG A 437 -18.88 -34.68 -4.28
CA ARG A 437 -17.50 -34.80 -4.75
C ARG A 437 -16.54 -35.17 -3.63
N THR A 438 -15.60 -36.08 -3.93
CA THR A 438 -14.57 -36.50 -2.99
C THR A 438 -13.20 -36.04 -3.49
N PHE A 439 -12.47 -35.31 -2.62
CA PHE A 439 -11.14 -34.80 -2.91
C PHE A 439 -10.11 -35.61 -2.11
N SER A 440 -8.97 -35.94 -2.74
CA SER A 440 -7.85 -36.58 -2.06
C SER A 440 -7.01 -35.56 -1.31
N LEU A 441 -6.65 -35.90 -0.08
CA LEU A 441 -5.75 -35.13 0.75
C LEU A 441 -4.30 -35.66 0.71
N ASP A 442 -4.01 -36.65 -0.17
CA ASP A 442 -2.71 -37.32 -0.19
C ASP A 442 -1.54 -36.41 -0.62
N SER A 443 -1.83 -35.33 -1.36
CA SER A 443 -0.83 -34.34 -1.76
C SER A 443 -0.47 -33.35 -0.65
N LEU A 444 -1.32 -33.20 0.36
CA LEU A 444 -1.13 -32.22 1.42
C LEU A 444 -0.17 -32.75 2.50
N PHE A 445 0.51 -31.81 3.19
CA PHE A 445 1.39 -32.02 4.34
C PHE A 445 2.79 -32.54 4.05
N ASN A 446 3.24 -32.68 2.84
CA ASN A 446 4.50 -33.39 2.64
C ASN A 446 4.61 -34.57 3.63
N ARG A 447 3.64 -35.51 3.57
CA ARG A 447 3.29 -36.51 4.60
C ARG A 447 4.49 -37.33 5.09
N ASN A 448 5.56 -37.40 4.31
CA ASN A 448 6.78 -38.11 4.64
C ASN A 448 7.83 -37.24 5.37
N SER A 449 7.56 -35.95 5.61
CA SER A 449 8.48 -35.14 6.35
C SER A 449 8.51 -35.54 7.82
N ARG A 450 9.69 -35.91 8.32
CA ARG A 450 9.94 -36.19 9.74
C ARG A 450 10.22 -34.92 10.55
N THR A 451 10.48 -33.82 9.87
CA THR A 451 10.88 -32.52 10.46
C THR A 451 9.75 -31.53 10.58
N ALA A 452 8.63 -31.77 9.88
CA ALA A 452 7.45 -30.93 9.96
C ALA A 452 6.77 -31.07 11.33
N THR A 453 6.53 -29.92 11.97
CA THR A 453 5.88 -29.78 13.28
C THR A 453 4.66 -28.84 13.19
N ASP A 454 3.89 -28.75 14.26
CA ASP A 454 2.71 -27.87 14.35
C ASP A 454 1.73 -28.02 13.20
N ARG A 455 1.46 -29.25 12.82
CA ARG A 455 0.53 -29.55 11.75
C ARG A 455 -0.89 -29.15 12.11
N ARG A 456 -1.52 -28.40 11.24
CA ARG A 456 -2.92 -27.97 11.33
C ARG A 456 -3.62 -28.26 10.02
N LEU A 457 -4.86 -28.66 10.09
CA LEU A 457 -5.73 -28.82 8.93
C LEU A 457 -6.94 -27.92 9.12
N THR A 458 -7.10 -26.94 8.25
CA THR A 458 -8.27 -26.05 8.27
C THR A 458 -9.15 -26.38 7.09
N VAL A 459 -10.41 -26.66 7.36
CA VAL A 459 -11.45 -26.78 6.33
C VAL A 459 -12.26 -25.50 6.35
N GLU A 460 -12.22 -24.77 5.27
CA GLU A 460 -13.05 -23.57 5.07
C GLU A 460 -13.94 -23.81 3.84
N PHE A 461 -15.22 -23.61 3.99
CA PHE A 461 -16.17 -23.84 2.92
C PHE A 461 -17.39 -22.92 3.01
N THR A 462 -17.83 -22.43 1.87
CA THR A 462 -19.11 -21.75 1.77
C THR A 462 -19.98 -22.39 0.71
N GLY A 463 -21.19 -22.73 1.12
CA GLY A 463 -22.26 -23.15 0.19
C GLY A 463 -22.87 -21.96 -0.57
N ASN A 464 -22.55 -20.73 -0.12
CA ASN A 464 -23.04 -19.50 -0.73
C ASN A 464 -21.88 -18.52 -1.00
N PRO A 465 -21.34 -18.50 -2.23
CA PRO A 465 -20.21 -17.59 -2.59
C PRO A 465 -20.51 -16.10 -2.44
N ALA A 466 -21.77 -15.69 -2.39
CA ALA A 466 -22.13 -14.31 -2.07
C ALA A 466 -21.59 -13.85 -0.72
N TRP A 467 -21.28 -14.80 0.18
CA TRP A 467 -20.63 -14.51 1.44
C TRP A 467 -19.26 -13.86 1.26
N TYR A 468 -18.48 -14.28 0.30
CA TYR A 468 -17.18 -13.66 0.01
C TYR A 468 -17.31 -12.24 -0.51
N ALA A 469 -18.37 -11.93 -1.27
CA ALA A 469 -18.67 -10.56 -1.65
C ALA A 469 -19.02 -9.71 -0.42
N VAL A 470 -19.83 -10.25 0.52
CA VAL A 470 -20.17 -9.58 1.79
C VAL A 470 -18.91 -9.34 2.65
N GLN A 471 -18.03 -10.32 2.74
CA GLN A 471 -16.75 -10.19 3.47
C GLN A 471 -15.82 -9.12 2.89
N ALA A 472 -15.91 -8.83 1.60
CA ALA A 472 -15.08 -7.83 0.93
C ALA A 472 -15.58 -6.39 1.13
N LEU A 473 -16.86 -6.19 1.44
CA LEU A 473 -17.44 -4.85 1.61
C LEU A 473 -16.74 -3.98 2.68
N PRO A 474 -16.34 -4.50 3.86
CA PRO A 474 -15.63 -3.70 4.86
C PRO A 474 -14.32 -3.10 4.35
N ALA A 475 -13.61 -3.79 3.45
CA ALA A 475 -12.38 -3.27 2.85
C ALA A 475 -12.61 -2.03 1.97
N LEU A 476 -13.82 -1.89 1.42
CA LEU A 476 -14.23 -0.75 0.61
C LEU A 476 -14.96 0.33 1.41
N SER A 477 -15.55 -0.01 2.56
CA SER A 477 -16.49 0.85 3.31
C SER A 477 -15.91 2.16 3.80
N LEU A 478 -14.60 2.23 3.95
CA LEU A 478 -13.83 3.43 4.27
C LEU A 478 -12.88 3.73 3.12
N PRO A 479 -12.74 5.00 2.73
CA PRO A 479 -11.82 5.36 1.64
C PRO A 479 -10.38 5.11 2.08
N ALA A 480 -9.65 4.36 1.27
CA ALA A 480 -8.22 4.13 1.50
C ALA A 480 -7.38 5.41 1.29
N ASN A 481 -7.87 6.32 0.44
CA ASN A 481 -7.24 7.60 0.11
C ASN A 481 -8.33 8.66 -0.10
N ASP A 482 -7.98 9.93 0.05
CA ASP A 482 -8.88 11.06 -0.19
C ASP A 482 -8.98 11.38 -1.71
N ASN A 483 -9.34 10.38 -2.51
CA ASN A 483 -9.54 10.52 -3.96
C ASN A 483 -10.93 10.03 -4.38
N ALA A 484 -11.36 10.46 -5.57
CA ALA A 484 -12.72 10.20 -6.05
C ALA A 484 -13.05 8.70 -6.18
N ILE A 485 -12.13 7.86 -6.62
CA ILE A 485 -12.34 6.40 -6.72
C ILE A 485 -12.58 5.79 -5.35
N SER A 486 -11.72 6.12 -4.36
CA SER A 486 -11.87 5.59 -2.99
C SER A 486 -13.19 6.01 -2.34
N TRP A 487 -13.63 7.24 -2.57
CA TRP A 487 -14.93 7.70 -2.07
C TRP A 487 -16.12 7.07 -2.81
N ALA A 488 -15.99 6.86 -4.13
CA ALA A 488 -17.02 6.22 -4.92
C ALA A 488 -17.19 4.74 -4.54
N THR A 489 -16.10 4.01 -4.39
CA THR A 489 -16.14 2.61 -3.95
C THR A 489 -16.65 2.48 -2.51
N ALA A 490 -16.32 3.43 -1.62
CA ALA A 490 -16.86 3.47 -0.27
C ALA A 490 -18.37 3.73 -0.27
N TRP A 491 -18.83 4.69 -1.05
CA TRP A 491 -20.27 4.94 -1.20
C TRP A 491 -21.01 3.71 -1.77
N TYR A 492 -20.45 3.09 -2.81
CA TYR A 492 -21.01 1.89 -3.45
C TYR A 492 -21.12 0.73 -2.44
N ALA A 493 -20.03 0.45 -1.71
CA ALA A 493 -20.00 -0.64 -0.73
C ALA A 493 -20.98 -0.41 0.44
N ASN A 494 -21.06 0.82 0.97
CA ASN A 494 -22.01 1.15 2.05
C ASN A 494 -23.46 1.10 1.57
N SER A 495 -23.75 1.54 0.34
CA SER A 495 -25.09 1.45 -0.26
C SER A 495 -25.52 -0.01 -0.46
N LEU A 496 -24.58 -0.85 -0.94
CA LEU A 496 -24.83 -2.27 -1.11
C LEU A 496 -25.00 -3.00 0.24
N ALA A 497 -24.18 -2.65 1.25
CA ALA A 497 -24.33 -3.18 2.58
C ALA A 497 -25.72 -2.83 3.19
N GLY A 498 -26.18 -1.60 2.98
CA GLY A 498 -27.53 -1.17 3.37
C GLY A 498 -28.63 -1.99 2.68
N PHE A 499 -28.49 -2.23 1.39
CA PHE A 499 -29.41 -3.09 0.65
C PHE A 499 -29.43 -4.52 1.20
N ILE A 500 -28.26 -5.13 1.42
CA ILE A 500 -28.14 -6.50 1.97
C ILE A 500 -28.75 -6.57 3.37
N ALA A 501 -28.47 -5.61 4.25
CA ALA A 501 -29.01 -5.57 5.61
C ALA A 501 -30.55 -5.49 5.62
N ASN A 502 -31.15 -4.76 4.68
CA ASN A 502 -32.59 -4.60 4.59
C ASN A 502 -33.28 -5.77 3.88
N SER A 503 -32.63 -6.36 2.86
CA SER A 503 -33.21 -7.47 2.09
C SER A 503 -33.05 -8.84 2.75
N GLN A 504 -32.07 -9.00 3.65
CA GLN A 504 -31.75 -10.25 4.31
C GLN A 504 -31.70 -10.14 5.84
N PRO A 505 -32.84 -10.15 6.55
CA PRO A 505 -32.92 -10.00 8.00
C PRO A 505 -32.06 -11.02 8.79
N ARG A 506 -31.85 -12.21 8.21
CA ARG A 506 -31.01 -13.26 8.81
C ARG A 506 -29.54 -12.83 8.93
N ILE A 507 -29.02 -12.12 7.94
CA ILE A 507 -27.64 -11.60 7.93
C ILE A 507 -27.48 -10.60 9.09
N LYS A 508 -28.47 -9.73 9.28
CA LYS A 508 -28.47 -8.77 10.38
C LYS A 508 -28.44 -9.46 11.74
N THR A 509 -29.25 -10.50 11.96
CA THR A 509 -29.27 -11.23 13.23
C THR A 509 -27.91 -11.86 13.56
N VAL A 510 -27.20 -12.36 12.57
CA VAL A 510 -25.85 -12.92 12.74
C VAL A 510 -24.87 -11.82 13.18
N PHE A 511 -24.91 -10.65 12.55
CA PHE A 511 -24.02 -9.54 12.90
C PHE A 511 -24.34 -8.94 14.28
N ASP A 512 -25.61 -8.88 14.64
CA ASP A 512 -26.02 -8.48 15.99
C ASP A 512 -25.50 -9.47 17.05
N SER A 513 -25.48 -10.77 16.75
CA SER A 513 -24.91 -11.79 17.62
C SER A 513 -23.39 -11.68 17.76
N TRP A 514 -22.68 -11.33 16.70
CA TRP A 514 -21.23 -11.06 16.76
C TRP A 514 -20.89 -9.80 17.54
N LYS A 515 -21.72 -8.76 17.42
CA LYS A 515 -21.59 -7.54 18.22
C LYS A 515 -21.80 -7.83 19.71
N ALA A 516 -22.75 -8.70 20.04
CA ALA A 516 -23.01 -9.12 21.42
C ALA A 516 -21.93 -10.07 21.97
N ALA A 517 -21.32 -10.90 21.12
CA ALA A 517 -20.20 -11.78 21.47
C ALA A 517 -18.84 -11.09 21.49
N GLY A 518 -18.79 -9.79 21.17
CA GLY A 518 -17.58 -8.97 21.06
C GLY A 518 -16.67 -9.16 22.26
N GLY A 519 -15.67 -10.02 22.06
CA GLY A 519 -14.71 -10.43 23.06
C GLY A 519 -13.92 -9.25 23.60
N THR A 520 -13.67 -9.29 24.86
CA THR A 520 -12.74 -8.44 25.58
C THR A 520 -11.35 -8.55 24.93
N LYS A 521 -11.03 -7.54 24.12
CA LYS A 521 -9.72 -7.32 23.52
C LYS A 521 -8.77 -6.76 24.56
N GLU A 522 -8.38 -7.49 25.57
CA GLU A 522 -7.32 -6.98 26.42
C GLU A 522 -6.26 -8.03 26.66
N THR A 523 -5.07 -7.63 26.38
CA THR A 523 -3.80 -7.76 27.07
C THR A 523 -2.60 -8.10 26.20
N PHE A 524 -2.68 -8.99 25.23
CA PHE A 524 -1.47 -9.35 24.46
C PHE A 524 -1.13 -8.33 23.37
N LEU A 525 -2.13 -7.90 22.59
CA LEU A 525 -1.92 -6.90 21.52
C LEU A 525 -1.57 -5.52 22.06
N SER A 526 -2.10 -5.12 23.22
CA SER A 526 -1.80 -3.81 23.82
C SER A 526 -0.34 -3.68 24.27
N GLN A 527 0.29 -4.75 24.67
CA GLN A 527 1.73 -4.76 24.98
C GLN A 527 2.60 -4.77 23.71
N LEU A 528 2.14 -5.46 22.66
CA LEU A 528 2.80 -5.46 21.36
C LEU A 528 2.66 -4.11 20.62
N GLU A 529 1.57 -3.40 20.81
CA GLU A 529 1.35 -2.07 20.23
C GLU A 529 2.33 -1.01 20.73
N LYS A 530 2.91 -1.22 21.90
CA LYS A 530 3.94 -0.35 22.46
C LYS A 530 5.33 -0.52 21.81
N ASN A 531 5.54 -1.63 21.10
CA ASN A 531 6.78 -1.88 20.36
C ASN A 531 6.45 -2.40 18.95
N GLN A 532 6.40 -1.49 18.00
CA GLN A 532 5.99 -1.80 16.62
C GLN A 532 6.95 -2.77 15.91
N ASP A 533 8.24 -2.74 16.22
CA ASP A 533 9.21 -3.65 15.62
C ASP A 533 8.97 -5.10 16.05
N VAL A 534 8.74 -5.31 17.34
CA VAL A 534 8.42 -6.65 17.89
C VAL A 534 7.09 -7.15 17.32
N LYS A 535 6.09 -6.26 17.22
CA LYS A 535 4.81 -6.58 16.59
C LYS A 535 4.98 -7.02 15.14
N ASN A 536 5.77 -6.28 14.37
CA ASN A 536 5.99 -6.56 12.95
C ASN A 536 6.75 -7.87 12.74
N ILE A 537 7.78 -8.14 13.53
CA ILE A 537 8.54 -9.39 13.48
C ILE A 537 7.65 -10.58 13.86
N LEU A 538 6.91 -10.49 14.95
CA LEU A 538 5.99 -11.55 15.37
C LEU A 538 4.87 -11.80 14.35
N LEU A 539 4.31 -10.76 13.77
CA LEU A 539 3.25 -10.90 12.76
C LEU A 539 3.77 -11.50 11.45
N SER A 540 5.01 -11.21 11.06
CA SER A 540 5.61 -11.79 9.85
C SER A 540 6.01 -13.26 10.02
N GLU A 541 6.46 -13.65 11.23
CA GLU A 541 6.97 -15.00 11.50
C GLU A 541 5.95 -15.92 12.19
N SER A 542 4.82 -15.36 12.64
CA SER A 542 3.74 -16.11 13.29
C SER A 542 2.40 -15.87 12.58
N PRO A 543 2.22 -16.41 11.37
CA PRO A 543 1.00 -16.21 10.57
C PRO A 543 -0.29 -16.62 11.29
N TRP A 544 -0.25 -17.59 12.17
CA TRP A 544 -1.41 -18.00 12.99
C TRP A 544 -1.85 -16.92 13.98
N VAL A 545 -0.93 -16.12 14.52
CA VAL A 545 -1.28 -14.96 15.35
C VAL A 545 -1.98 -13.91 14.49
N LEU A 546 -1.49 -13.73 13.27
CA LEU A 546 -2.11 -12.85 12.28
C LEU A 546 -3.50 -13.35 11.86
N GLU A 547 -3.64 -14.65 11.62
CA GLU A 547 -4.94 -15.27 11.25
C GLU A 547 -5.96 -15.15 12.39
N ALA A 548 -5.60 -15.44 13.63
CA ALA A 548 -6.50 -15.33 14.77
C ALA A 548 -6.92 -13.86 15.01
N THR A 549 -6.00 -12.94 14.84
CA THR A 549 -6.27 -11.49 14.95
C THR A 549 -7.14 -11.02 13.79
N THR A 550 -6.85 -11.46 12.56
CA THR A 550 -7.61 -11.05 11.37
C THR A 550 -9.03 -11.60 11.39
N GLU A 551 -9.27 -12.81 11.89
CA GLU A 551 -10.63 -13.36 11.93
C GLU A 551 -11.53 -12.60 12.90
N ALA A 552 -11.07 -12.35 14.12
CA ALA A 552 -11.81 -11.55 15.09
C ALA A 552 -11.99 -10.10 14.60
N GLU A 553 -10.96 -9.51 13.98
CA GLU A 553 -11.06 -8.19 13.36
C GLU A 553 -12.01 -8.17 12.16
N GLN A 554 -12.00 -9.20 11.33
CA GLN A 554 -12.92 -9.33 10.21
C GLN A 554 -14.37 -9.39 10.68
N GLN A 555 -14.66 -10.22 11.67
CA GLN A 555 -15.99 -10.30 12.28
C GLN A 555 -16.41 -8.96 12.89
N ALA A 556 -15.51 -8.29 13.61
CA ALA A 556 -15.77 -6.98 14.18
C ALA A 556 -15.98 -5.90 13.09
N ARG A 557 -15.19 -5.92 12.02
CA ARG A 557 -15.33 -4.99 10.89
C ARG A 557 -16.64 -5.20 10.13
N ILE A 558 -17.03 -6.47 9.92
CA ILE A 558 -18.31 -6.83 9.30
C ILE A 558 -19.46 -6.38 10.20
N ALA A 559 -19.44 -6.71 11.50
CA ALA A 559 -20.46 -6.29 12.44
C ALA A 559 -20.58 -4.76 12.51
N THR A 560 -19.45 -4.04 12.45
CA THR A 560 -19.42 -2.58 12.42
C THR A 560 -19.95 -2.00 11.11
N LEU A 561 -19.70 -2.67 9.98
CA LEU A 561 -20.23 -2.25 8.69
C LEU A 561 -21.75 -2.26 8.67
N PHE A 562 -22.36 -3.29 9.24
CA PHE A 562 -23.83 -3.46 9.27
C PHE A 562 -24.51 -2.76 10.45
N ASP A 563 -23.80 -1.98 11.26
CA ASP A 563 -24.40 -1.03 12.17
C ASP A 563 -25.06 0.10 11.37
N ILE A 564 -26.39 0.13 11.40
CA ILE A 564 -27.20 1.02 10.54
C ILE A 564 -26.84 2.49 10.74
N ASN A 565 -26.56 2.91 11.96
CA ASN A 565 -26.21 4.30 12.23
C ASN A 565 -24.84 4.67 11.65
N GLN A 566 -23.85 3.80 11.82
CA GLN A 566 -22.52 4.01 11.27
C GLN A 566 -22.54 3.91 9.75
N LEU A 567 -23.31 3.00 9.19
CA LEU A 567 -23.48 2.82 7.75
C LEU A 567 -24.08 4.07 7.11
N ASN A 568 -25.14 4.62 7.70
CA ASN A 568 -25.77 5.85 7.22
C ASN A 568 -24.79 7.04 7.30
N ASN A 569 -24.02 7.17 8.39
CA ASN A 569 -23.02 8.23 8.53
C ASN A 569 -21.89 8.12 7.50
N ARG A 570 -21.40 6.91 7.24
CA ARG A 570 -20.37 6.64 6.24
C ARG A 570 -20.90 6.93 4.83
N ASN A 571 -22.12 6.51 4.55
CA ASN A 571 -22.75 6.73 3.25
C ASN A 571 -22.94 8.22 2.98
N LEU A 572 -23.42 8.97 3.97
CA LEU A 572 -23.57 10.43 3.88
C LEU A 572 -22.22 11.14 3.71
N SER A 573 -21.19 10.71 4.45
CA SER A 573 -19.85 11.25 4.31
C SER A 573 -19.28 11.01 2.91
N ALA A 574 -19.39 9.79 2.41
CA ALA A 574 -18.92 9.43 1.09
C ALA A 574 -19.68 10.19 -0.02
N PHE A 575 -21.00 10.31 0.12
CA PHE A 575 -21.84 11.10 -0.78
C PHE A 575 -21.42 12.58 -0.81
N THR A 576 -21.22 13.18 0.37
CA THR A 576 -20.80 14.57 0.49
C THR A 576 -19.46 14.81 -0.21
N LYS A 577 -18.51 13.90 -0.01
CA LYS A 577 -17.20 13.97 -0.68
C LYS A 577 -17.29 13.80 -2.18
N LEU A 578 -18.10 12.87 -2.67
CA LEU A 578 -18.33 12.72 -4.10
C LEU A 578 -18.95 13.97 -4.72
N LYS A 579 -19.87 14.64 -4.00
CA LYS A 579 -20.46 15.90 -4.42
C LYS A 579 -19.44 17.04 -4.49
N GLU A 580 -18.50 17.08 -3.52
CA GLU A 580 -17.39 18.07 -3.52
C GLU A 580 -16.40 17.85 -4.67
N LEU A 581 -16.18 16.60 -5.09
CA LEU A 581 -15.24 16.22 -6.14
C LEU A 581 -15.83 16.30 -7.54
N GLN A 582 -17.15 16.42 -7.66
CA GLN A 582 -17.83 16.64 -8.94
C GLN A 582 -17.76 18.13 -9.30
N GLY A 583 -17.10 18.44 -10.42
CA GLY A 583 -16.98 19.80 -10.94
C GLY A 583 -18.31 20.38 -11.44
N GLU A 584 -18.32 21.69 -11.68
CA GLU A 584 -19.47 22.39 -12.27
C GLU A 584 -19.83 21.84 -13.66
N ASP A 585 -18.84 21.33 -14.39
CA ASP A 585 -18.98 20.64 -15.68
C ASP A 585 -19.61 19.24 -15.58
N GLY A 586 -19.82 18.75 -14.36
CA GLY A 586 -20.35 17.43 -14.05
C GLY A 586 -19.33 16.30 -14.03
N GLY A 587 -18.07 16.56 -14.37
CA GLY A 587 -16.98 15.59 -14.31
C GLY A 587 -16.42 15.43 -12.90
N TRP A 588 -15.94 14.21 -12.54
CA TRP A 588 -15.19 13.99 -11.34
C TRP A 588 -13.69 14.13 -11.58
N SER A 589 -13.02 14.84 -10.67
CA SER A 589 -11.56 14.96 -10.62
C SER A 589 -10.96 13.88 -9.72
N TRP A 590 -9.66 13.62 -9.87
CA TRP A 590 -8.94 12.71 -8.96
C TRP A 590 -8.95 13.21 -7.53
N TYR A 591 -8.66 14.50 -7.35
CA TYR A 591 -8.61 15.20 -6.08
C TYR A 591 -9.28 16.56 -6.20
N LYS A 592 -9.71 17.12 -5.09
CA LYS A 592 -10.33 18.43 -5.04
C LYS A 592 -9.43 19.52 -5.68
N GLY A 593 -10.02 20.33 -6.55
CA GLY A 593 -9.33 21.42 -7.24
C GLY A 593 -8.64 21.04 -8.55
N MET A 594 -8.67 19.78 -8.95
CA MET A 594 -8.26 19.34 -10.28
C MET A 594 -9.40 19.44 -11.29
N SER A 595 -9.05 19.47 -12.57
CA SER A 595 -10.06 19.39 -13.65
C SER A 595 -10.71 18.00 -13.69
N GLY A 596 -11.96 17.94 -14.16
CA GLY A 596 -12.68 16.70 -14.38
C GLY A 596 -11.88 15.72 -15.25
N SER A 597 -11.87 14.47 -14.86
CA SER A 597 -11.21 13.37 -15.57
C SER A 597 -12.26 12.49 -16.25
N ARG A 598 -12.15 12.32 -17.55
CA ARG A 598 -13.05 11.45 -18.32
C ARG A 598 -13.02 10.01 -17.83
N TYR A 599 -11.84 9.51 -17.46
CA TYR A 599 -11.65 8.18 -16.90
C TYR A 599 -12.37 8.03 -15.55
N ILE A 600 -12.10 8.93 -14.60
CA ILE A 600 -12.71 8.90 -13.26
C ILE A 600 -14.22 9.02 -13.35
N THR A 601 -14.68 9.95 -14.19
CA THR A 601 -16.12 10.15 -14.39
C THR A 601 -16.78 8.91 -15.00
N GLY A 602 -16.13 8.27 -15.98
CA GLY A 602 -16.59 7.02 -16.58
C GLY A 602 -16.77 5.92 -15.54
N TYR A 603 -15.73 5.66 -14.73
CA TYR A 603 -15.75 4.62 -13.71
C TYR A 603 -16.80 4.88 -12.61
N ILE A 604 -16.88 6.11 -12.09
CA ILE A 604 -17.89 6.44 -11.07
C ILE A 604 -19.30 6.30 -11.66
N THR A 605 -19.50 6.75 -12.90
CA THR A 605 -20.79 6.59 -13.58
C THR A 605 -21.16 5.12 -13.74
N GLU A 606 -20.19 4.25 -14.02
CA GLU A 606 -20.38 2.80 -14.10
C GLU A 606 -20.90 2.21 -12.78
N LEU A 607 -20.30 2.57 -11.65
CA LEU A 607 -20.78 2.15 -10.32
C LEU A 607 -22.22 2.64 -10.07
N LEU A 608 -22.54 3.88 -10.46
CA LEU A 608 -23.88 4.45 -10.33
C LEU A 608 -24.92 3.81 -11.28
N VAL A 609 -24.48 3.22 -12.39
CA VAL A 609 -25.34 2.44 -13.30
C VAL A 609 -25.51 1.02 -12.79
N ARG A 610 -24.44 0.38 -12.33
CA ARG A 610 -24.45 -1.01 -11.86
C ARG A 610 -25.22 -1.21 -10.55
N LEU A 611 -25.23 -0.24 -9.63
CA LEU A 611 -25.93 -0.39 -8.36
C LEU A 611 -27.44 -0.60 -8.52
N PRO A 612 -28.20 0.20 -9.33
CA PRO A 612 -29.59 -0.09 -9.62
C PRO A 612 -29.84 -1.44 -10.32
N LEU A 613 -28.94 -1.83 -11.22
CA LEU A 613 -29.01 -3.13 -11.88
C LEU A 613 -28.91 -4.31 -10.90
N LEU A 614 -28.08 -4.16 -9.87
CA LEU A 614 -27.89 -5.16 -8.83
C LEU A 614 -29.05 -5.16 -7.82
N THR A 615 -29.41 -3.98 -7.30
CA THR A 615 -30.39 -3.86 -6.22
C THR A 615 -31.83 -3.87 -6.69
N LYS A 616 -32.08 -3.61 -7.99
CA LYS A 616 -33.40 -3.34 -8.60
C LYS A 616 -34.14 -2.16 -7.96
N ASN A 617 -33.39 -1.30 -7.26
CA ASN A 617 -33.89 -0.08 -6.64
C ASN A 617 -33.39 1.14 -7.40
N GLU A 618 -34.23 2.18 -7.45
CA GLU A 618 -33.82 3.47 -8.00
C GLU A 618 -32.75 4.12 -7.10
N LEU A 619 -31.87 4.93 -7.70
CA LEU A 619 -30.94 5.75 -6.97
C LEU A 619 -31.67 6.85 -6.17
N PRO A 620 -31.19 7.25 -5.00
CA PRO A 620 -31.65 8.46 -4.33
C PRO A 620 -31.61 9.67 -5.30
N GLU A 621 -32.59 10.56 -5.22
CA GLU A 621 -32.77 11.69 -6.16
C GLU A 621 -31.48 12.51 -6.35
N GLU A 622 -30.77 12.84 -5.27
CA GLU A 622 -29.52 13.61 -5.34
C GLU A 622 -28.40 12.84 -6.06
N VAL A 623 -28.33 11.52 -5.87
CA VAL A 623 -27.35 10.67 -6.56
C VAL A 623 -27.71 10.50 -8.04
N ALA A 624 -29.00 10.37 -8.35
CA ALA A 624 -29.48 10.35 -9.73
C ALA A 624 -29.14 11.66 -10.45
N ALA A 625 -29.28 12.80 -9.78
CA ALA A 625 -28.87 14.10 -10.31
C ALA A 625 -27.35 14.18 -10.55
N MET A 626 -26.53 13.63 -9.66
CA MET A 626 -25.08 13.53 -9.87
C MET A 626 -24.73 12.68 -11.09
N ARG A 627 -25.39 11.53 -11.25
CA ARG A 627 -25.25 10.66 -12.44
C ARG A 627 -25.63 11.39 -13.72
N GLN A 628 -26.73 12.13 -13.71
CA GLN A 628 -27.17 12.90 -14.88
C GLN A 628 -26.14 13.97 -15.27
N LYS A 629 -25.57 14.70 -14.31
CA LYS A 629 -24.47 15.65 -14.56
C LYS A 629 -23.25 14.96 -15.17
N ALA A 630 -22.90 13.77 -14.68
CA ALA A 630 -21.78 12.99 -15.21
C ALA A 630 -22.02 12.58 -16.67
N PHE A 631 -23.23 12.14 -17.02
CA PHE A 631 -23.57 11.90 -18.42
C PHE A 631 -23.50 13.18 -19.26
N GLY A 632 -23.92 14.34 -18.72
CA GLY A 632 -23.70 15.65 -19.36
C GLY A 632 -22.25 15.90 -19.71
N TYR A 633 -21.35 15.71 -18.75
CA TYR A 633 -19.89 15.81 -18.94
C TYR A 633 -19.38 14.82 -19.99
N LEU A 634 -19.74 13.55 -19.89
CA LEU A 634 -19.31 12.52 -20.84
C LEU A 634 -19.82 12.81 -22.28
N ASN A 635 -21.03 13.34 -22.42
CA ASN A 635 -21.56 13.79 -23.69
C ASN A 635 -20.71 14.93 -24.28
N LEU A 636 -20.34 15.94 -23.47
CA LEU A 636 -19.50 17.04 -23.92
C LEU A 636 -18.11 16.56 -24.35
N GLN A 637 -17.51 15.68 -23.59
CA GLN A 637 -16.21 15.09 -23.90
C GLN A 637 -16.24 14.23 -25.18
N ALA A 638 -17.28 13.45 -25.37
CA ALA A 638 -17.50 12.67 -26.59
C ALA A 638 -17.70 13.58 -27.82
N LEU A 639 -18.44 14.66 -27.67
CA LEU A 639 -18.63 15.64 -28.74
C LEU A 639 -17.32 16.36 -29.11
N GLU A 640 -16.51 16.72 -28.13
CA GLU A 640 -15.23 17.36 -28.36
C GLU A 640 -14.26 16.40 -29.08
N GLU A 641 -14.19 15.15 -28.63
CA GLU A 641 -13.40 14.12 -29.30
C GLU A 641 -13.84 13.92 -30.74
N TYR A 642 -15.13 13.79 -30.96
CA TYR A 642 -15.68 13.69 -32.31
C TYR A 642 -15.26 14.87 -33.19
N ARG A 643 -15.40 16.12 -32.72
CA ARG A 643 -14.96 17.31 -33.44
C ARG A 643 -13.47 17.29 -33.78
N ASN A 644 -12.64 16.87 -32.84
CA ASN A 644 -11.19 16.75 -33.03
C ASN A 644 -10.86 15.67 -34.08
N ILE A 645 -11.53 14.53 -34.02
CA ILE A 645 -11.40 13.46 -35.01
C ILE A 645 -11.81 13.95 -36.41
N ARG A 646 -12.98 14.61 -36.54
CA ARG A 646 -13.45 15.13 -37.83
C ARG A 646 -12.50 16.18 -38.42
N LYS A 647 -11.86 16.97 -37.56
CA LYS A 647 -10.80 17.91 -37.98
C LYS A 647 -9.52 17.18 -38.45
N ALA A 648 -9.13 16.14 -37.75
CA ALA A 648 -7.99 15.30 -38.16
C ALA A 648 -8.25 14.57 -39.49
N GLU A 649 -9.44 14.02 -39.67
CA GLU A 649 -9.87 13.35 -40.90
C GLU A 649 -9.87 14.31 -42.11
N LYS A 650 -10.34 15.56 -41.93
CA LYS A 650 -10.25 16.61 -42.97
C LYS A 650 -8.76 16.91 -43.34
N ASN A 651 -7.83 16.68 -42.45
CA ASN A 651 -6.39 16.84 -42.66
C ASN A 651 -5.70 15.56 -43.14
N GLY A 652 -6.48 14.54 -43.56
CA GLY A 652 -5.98 13.30 -44.11
C GLY A 652 -5.73 12.15 -43.14
N ALA A 653 -6.08 12.31 -41.85
CA ALA A 653 -5.98 11.20 -40.89
C ALA A 653 -7.08 10.15 -41.18
N ARG A 654 -6.74 8.89 -41.00
CA ARG A 654 -7.69 7.79 -41.11
C ARG A 654 -7.87 7.13 -39.76
N ILE A 655 -9.02 7.36 -39.14
CA ILE A 655 -9.38 6.77 -37.86
C ILE A 655 -10.32 5.57 -38.09
N THR A 656 -9.85 4.38 -37.79
CA THR A 656 -10.58 3.13 -38.07
C THR A 656 -11.22 2.52 -36.83
N VAL A 657 -10.71 2.81 -35.66
CA VAL A 657 -11.19 2.27 -34.37
C VAL A 657 -11.54 3.41 -33.41
N ASN A 658 -12.42 3.13 -32.46
CA ASN A 658 -12.74 4.05 -31.38
C ASN A 658 -11.60 4.08 -30.35
N SER A 659 -11.48 5.22 -29.67
CA SER A 659 -10.69 5.30 -28.44
C SER A 659 -11.34 4.49 -27.32
N GLU A 660 -10.57 4.11 -26.30
CA GLU A 660 -11.08 3.49 -25.09
C GLU A 660 -12.16 4.34 -24.39
N SER A 661 -11.97 5.66 -24.36
CA SER A 661 -12.94 6.59 -23.79
C SER A 661 -14.25 6.66 -24.59
N ALA A 662 -14.19 6.58 -25.90
CA ALA A 662 -15.39 6.53 -26.74
C ALA A 662 -16.14 5.20 -26.56
N MET A 663 -15.40 4.09 -26.39
CA MET A 663 -16.00 2.78 -26.09
C MET A 663 -16.69 2.78 -24.72
N THR A 664 -16.04 3.30 -23.67
CA THR A 664 -16.65 3.46 -22.33
C THR A 664 -17.92 4.33 -22.39
N TYR A 665 -17.89 5.42 -23.14
CA TYR A 665 -19.07 6.26 -23.34
C TYR A 665 -20.25 5.50 -23.96
N LEU A 666 -20.03 4.77 -25.05
CA LEU A 666 -21.05 3.95 -25.69
C LEU A 666 -21.54 2.82 -24.77
N TYR A 667 -20.64 2.19 -24.06
CA TYR A 667 -20.95 1.11 -23.11
C TYR A 667 -21.84 1.59 -21.97
N LEU A 668 -21.52 2.73 -21.36
CA LEU A 668 -22.34 3.30 -20.28
C LEU A 668 -23.74 3.66 -20.75
N ILE A 669 -23.89 4.20 -21.97
CA ILE A 669 -25.18 4.46 -22.58
C ILE A 669 -25.96 3.15 -22.83
N ALA A 670 -25.27 2.14 -23.36
CA ALA A 670 -25.88 0.84 -23.63
C ALA A 670 -26.35 0.14 -22.34
N LEU A 671 -25.57 0.25 -21.26
CA LEU A 671 -25.84 -0.39 -19.97
C LEU A 671 -26.97 0.34 -19.20
N SER A 672 -26.97 1.66 -19.23
CA SER A 672 -27.94 2.49 -18.50
C SER A 672 -29.26 2.72 -19.25
N GLY A 673 -29.28 2.58 -20.58
CA GLY A 673 -30.38 3.01 -21.41
C GLY A 673 -30.59 4.54 -21.48
N GLU A 674 -29.56 5.32 -21.09
CA GLU A 674 -29.62 6.78 -21.09
C GLU A 674 -29.83 7.35 -22.50
N GLN A 675 -30.63 8.37 -22.60
CA GLN A 675 -30.92 8.99 -23.89
C GLN A 675 -29.82 9.97 -24.31
N VAL A 676 -29.31 9.80 -25.52
CA VAL A 676 -28.30 10.69 -26.08
C VAL A 676 -28.93 12.01 -26.50
N PRO A 677 -28.46 13.17 -26.02
CA PRO A 677 -28.95 14.48 -26.42
C PRO A 677 -28.84 14.72 -27.93
N ALA A 678 -29.76 15.54 -28.49
CA ALA A 678 -29.82 15.82 -29.91
C ALA A 678 -28.46 16.30 -30.47
N ASP A 679 -27.77 17.17 -29.75
CA ASP A 679 -26.50 17.73 -30.17
C ASP A 679 -25.39 16.68 -30.20
N ASN A 680 -25.49 15.58 -29.45
CA ASN A 680 -24.54 14.49 -29.40
C ASN A 680 -24.83 13.34 -30.36
N GLN A 681 -26.00 13.34 -31.03
CA GLN A 681 -26.40 12.26 -31.91
C GLN A 681 -25.43 12.00 -33.06
N ALA A 682 -24.80 13.04 -33.59
CA ALA A 682 -23.78 12.89 -34.64
C ALA A 682 -22.51 12.18 -34.12
N ALA A 683 -22.02 12.54 -32.93
CA ALA A 683 -20.90 11.91 -32.30
C ALA A 683 -21.21 10.46 -31.94
N TYR A 684 -22.36 10.22 -31.33
CA TYR A 684 -22.81 8.87 -30.96
C TYR A 684 -22.88 7.93 -32.18
N ARG A 685 -23.53 8.35 -33.25
CA ARG A 685 -23.64 7.55 -34.50
C ARG A 685 -22.26 7.31 -35.11
N TYR A 686 -21.36 8.28 -35.08
CA TYR A 686 -19.99 8.14 -35.59
C TYR A 686 -19.23 7.06 -34.81
N PHE A 687 -19.23 7.13 -33.49
CA PHE A 687 -18.56 6.11 -32.67
C PHE A 687 -19.23 4.74 -32.80
N LEU A 688 -20.56 4.70 -32.81
CA LEU A 688 -21.32 3.47 -32.99
C LEU A 688 -21.02 2.79 -34.34
N SER A 689 -20.75 3.56 -35.40
CA SER A 689 -20.42 3.03 -36.73
C SER A 689 -19.08 2.29 -36.75
N LYS A 690 -18.21 2.55 -35.79
CA LYS A 690 -16.88 1.94 -35.66
C LYS A 690 -16.83 0.80 -34.64
N VAL A 691 -17.90 0.57 -33.91
CA VAL A 691 -18.04 -0.62 -33.07
C VAL A 691 -18.13 -1.83 -33.99
N GLY A 692 -17.23 -2.79 -33.78
CA GLY A 692 -17.11 -3.95 -34.68
C GLY A 692 -15.73 -4.03 -35.37
N ALA A 693 -15.06 -2.91 -35.56
CA ALA A 693 -13.76 -2.87 -36.22
C ALA A 693 -12.64 -3.61 -35.45
N ASN A 694 -12.84 -3.85 -34.15
CA ASN A 694 -11.87 -4.46 -33.25
C ASN A 694 -12.13 -5.96 -32.95
N LEU A 695 -12.97 -6.62 -33.75
CA LEU A 695 -13.29 -8.05 -33.54
C LEU A 695 -12.02 -8.92 -33.51
N LYS A 696 -11.09 -8.66 -34.41
CA LYS A 696 -9.84 -9.44 -34.53
C LYS A 696 -8.80 -9.06 -33.48
N ASP A 697 -8.54 -7.78 -33.33
CA ASP A 697 -7.36 -7.26 -32.60
C ASP A 697 -7.74 -6.55 -31.27
N GLY A 698 -9.02 -6.59 -30.88
CA GLY A 698 -9.50 -5.93 -29.66
C GLY A 698 -9.12 -6.69 -28.39
N THR A 699 -8.90 -5.92 -27.29
CA THR A 699 -8.76 -6.48 -25.94
C THR A 699 -10.04 -7.19 -25.50
N MET A 700 -9.97 -8.05 -24.49
CA MET A 700 -11.15 -8.74 -23.92
C MET A 700 -12.21 -7.74 -23.49
N SER A 701 -11.80 -6.68 -22.79
CA SER A 701 -12.68 -5.58 -22.38
C SER A 701 -13.36 -4.91 -23.57
N SER A 702 -12.59 -4.51 -24.60
CA SER A 702 -13.17 -3.86 -25.79
C SER A 702 -14.10 -4.78 -26.58
N LYS A 703 -13.84 -6.08 -26.62
CA LYS A 703 -14.73 -7.07 -27.23
C LYS A 703 -16.02 -7.24 -26.42
N ALA A 704 -15.92 -7.32 -25.10
CA ALA A 704 -17.07 -7.41 -24.21
C ALA A 704 -17.97 -6.17 -24.31
N GLN A 705 -17.39 -4.98 -24.25
CA GLN A 705 -18.10 -3.73 -24.43
C GLN A 705 -18.76 -3.64 -25.81
N SER A 706 -18.06 -4.08 -26.87
CA SER A 706 -18.64 -4.13 -28.24
C SER A 706 -19.85 -5.05 -28.31
N ALA A 707 -19.78 -6.24 -27.68
CA ALA A 707 -20.92 -7.15 -27.64
C ALA A 707 -22.15 -6.53 -26.93
N ILE A 708 -21.91 -5.86 -25.78
CA ILE A 708 -22.96 -5.18 -25.01
C ILE A 708 -23.58 -4.03 -25.81
N ILE A 709 -22.74 -3.17 -26.41
CA ILE A 709 -23.21 -2.03 -27.22
C ILE A 709 -24.03 -2.50 -28.40
N LEU A 710 -23.51 -3.47 -29.18
CA LEU A 710 -24.18 -4.00 -30.37
C LEU A 710 -25.50 -4.68 -30.01
N LYS A 711 -25.56 -5.40 -28.92
CA LYS A 711 -26.79 -6.02 -28.42
C LYS A 711 -27.84 -4.97 -28.05
N ALA A 712 -27.42 -3.93 -27.32
CA ALA A 712 -28.34 -2.84 -26.90
C ALA A 712 -28.96 -2.08 -28.08
N VAL A 713 -28.26 -1.95 -29.20
CA VAL A 713 -28.76 -1.27 -30.41
C VAL A 713 -29.41 -2.25 -31.41
N GLY A 714 -29.64 -3.50 -31.03
CA GLY A 714 -30.34 -4.50 -31.87
C GLY A 714 -29.45 -5.19 -32.92
N ARG A 715 -28.16 -4.92 -32.99
CA ARG A 715 -27.20 -5.60 -33.90
C ARG A 715 -26.75 -6.95 -33.33
N THR A 716 -27.76 -7.83 -33.07
CA THR A 716 -27.54 -9.09 -32.34
C THR A 716 -26.59 -10.06 -33.05
N ALA A 717 -26.63 -10.13 -34.39
CA ALA A 717 -25.73 -11.01 -35.13
C ALA A 717 -24.28 -10.65 -34.91
N GLU A 718 -23.90 -9.39 -35.03
CA GLU A 718 -22.56 -8.89 -34.79
C GLU A 718 -22.15 -9.02 -33.32
N ALA A 719 -23.06 -8.75 -32.37
CA ALA A 719 -22.82 -8.98 -30.95
C ALA A 719 -22.42 -10.44 -30.68
N ASN A 720 -23.09 -11.40 -31.33
CA ASN A 720 -22.79 -12.81 -31.19
C ASN A 720 -21.45 -13.21 -31.78
N GLU A 721 -20.93 -12.53 -32.79
CA GLU A 721 -19.55 -12.73 -33.28
C GLU A 721 -18.53 -12.37 -32.23
N PHE A 722 -18.70 -11.27 -31.49
CA PHE A 722 -17.85 -10.91 -30.35
C PHE A 722 -17.94 -11.92 -29.22
N ILE A 723 -19.14 -12.40 -28.89
CA ILE A 723 -19.33 -13.45 -27.88
C ILE A 723 -18.63 -14.73 -28.31
N ALA A 724 -18.73 -15.14 -29.56
CA ALA A 724 -18.01 -16.30 -30.09
C ALA A 724 -16.50 -16.12 -29.96
N SER A 725 -15.98 -14.97 -30.38
CA SER A 725 -14.55 -14.63 -30.23
C SER A 725 -14.07 -14.65 -28.77
N LEU A 726 -14.86 -14.15 -27.82
CA LEU A 726 -14.53 -14.22 -26.40
C LEU A 726 -14.48 -15.67 -25.91
N LYS A 727 -15.44 -16.50 -26.32
CA LYS A 727 -15.46 -17.94 -25.93
C LYS A 727 -14.27 -18.73 -26.46
N GLU A 728 -13.74 -18.38 -27.64
CA GLU A 728 -12.55 -19.02 -28.21
C GLU A 728 -11.29 -18.87 -27.35
N HIS A 729 -11.20 -17.78 -26.59
CA HIS A 729 -10.05 -17.48 -25.73
C HIS A 729 -10.24 -17.92 -24.29
N LEU A 730 -11.37 -18.56 -23.94
CA LEU A 730 -11.63 -19.07 -22.60
C LEU A 730 -10.85 -20.36 -22.37
N VAL A 731 -10.11 -20.41 -21.27
CA VAL A 731 -9.54 -21.62 -20.72
C VAL A 731 -10.53 -22.18 -19.69
N GLN A 732 -10.71 -23.49 -19.68
CA GLN A 732 -11.61 -24.13 -18.74
C GLN A 732 -10.88 -25.26 -18.02
N THR A 733 -10.86 -25.21 -16.69
CA THR A 733 -10.27 -26.24 -15.84
C THR A 733 -11.24 -26.61 -14.72
N ASP A 734 -11.07 -27.80 -14.18
CA ASP A 734 -11.89 -28.27 -13.07
C ASP A 734 -11.73 -27.43 -11.80
N GLU A 735 -10.52 -26.93 -11.56
CA GLU A 735 -10.17 -26.20 -10.36
C GLU A 735 -10.56 -24.72 -10.44
N LEU A 736 -10.28 -24.07 -11.58
CA LEU A 736 -10.45 -22.62 -11.74
C LEU A 736 -11.74 -22.24 -12.45
N GLY A 737 -12.51 -23.24 -12.97
CA GLY A 737 -13.64 -22.97 -13.83
C GLY A 737 -13.21 -22.38 -15.16
N ALA A 738 -13.95 -21.39 -15.66
CA ALA A 738 -13.68 -20.75 -16.95
C ALA A 738 -13.02 -19.38 -16.74
N TYR A 739 -11.91 -19.13 -17.40
CA TYR A 739 -11.13 -17.90 -17.25
C TYR A 739 -10.31 -17.59 -18.51
N PHE A 740 -9.69 -16.41 -18.52
CA PHE A 740 -8.75 -16.02 -19.57
C PHE A 740 -7.32 -16.06 -19.03
N ALA A 741 -6.41 -16.62 -19.80
CA ALA A 741 -4.98 -16.53 -19.54
C ALA A 741 -4.51 -15.12 -19.93
N PHE A 742 -4.64 -14.17 -19.04
CA PHE A 742 -4.25 -12.79 -19.28
C PHE A 742 -2.73 -12.63 -19.26
N GLN A 743 -2.19 -12.01 -20.27
CA GLN A 743 -0.94 -11.30 -20.12
C GLN A 743 -1.24 -9.95 -19.48
N ALA A 744 -0.99 -9.85 -18.19
CA ALA A 744 -1.25 -8.62 -17.46
C ALA A 744 -0.36 -7.49 -18.01
N ASN A 745 -0.98 -6.45 -18.53
CA ASN A 745 -0.28 -5.21 -18.81
C ASN A 745 -0.73 -4.16 -17.78
N PRO A 746 0.07 -3.91 -16.73
CA PRO A 746 -0.31 -3.00 -15.65
C PRO A 746 -0.43 -1.54 -16.09
N TYR A 747 -0.04 -1.23 -17.31
CA TYR A 747 -0.11 0.13 -17.89
C TYR A 747 -1.35 0.37 -18.75
N ASN A 748 -2.20 -0.64 -18.92
CA ASN A 748 -3.46 -0.49 -19.68
C ASN A 748 -4.64 -1.00 -18.85
N TRP A 749 -5.51 -0.09 -18.44
CA TRP A 749 -6.69 -0.39 -17.63
C TRP A 749 -7.63 -1.38 -18.31
N GLY A 750 -7.79 -1.31 -19.63
CA GLY A 750 -8.56 -2.27 -20.40
C GLY A 750 -7.97 -3.68 -20.44
N MET A 751 -6.80 -3.89 -19.83
CA MET A 751 -6.12 -5.18 -19.69
C MET A 751 -6.00 -5.62 -18.22
N LEU A 752 -6.68 -4.97 -17.29
CA LEU A 752 -6.75 -5.44 -15.92
C LEU A 752 -7.58 -6.73 -15.86
N PRO A 753 -7.02 -7.82 -15.29
CA PRO A 753 -7.64 -9.15 -15.38
C PRO A 753 -9.06 -9.21 -14.82
N ILE A 754 -9.27 -8.68 -13.62
CA ILE A 754 -10.57 -8.79 -12.93
C ILE A 754 -11.64 -7.90 -13.56
N PRO A 755 -11.44 -6.59 -13.79
CA PRO A 755 -12.42 -5.77 -14.50
C PRO A 755 -12.78 -6.34 -15.88
N ALA A 756 -11.80 -6.73 -16.69
CA ALA A 756 -12.05 -7.31 -18.02
C ALA A 756 -12.83 -8.64 -17.94
N HIS A 757 -12.52 -9.47 -16.95
CA HIS A 757 -13.24 -10.71 -16.72
C HIS A 757 -14.73 -10.45 -16.36
N VAL A 758 -14.99 -9.45 -15.50
CA VAL A 758 -16.34 -9.06 -15.11
C VAL A 758 -17.12 -8.47 -16.27
N GLU A 759 -16.51 -7.64 -17.11
CA GLU A 759 -17.13 -7.12 -18.34
C GLU A 759 -17.51 -8.25 -19.31
N VAL A 760 -16.67 -9.29 -19.44
CA VAL A 760 -17.00 -10.48 -20.25
C VAL A 760 -18.16 -11.25 -19.65
N MET A 761 -18.21 -11.45 -18.32
CA MET A 761 -19.36 -12.08 -17.66
C MET A 761 -20.65 -11.31 -17.94
N GLU A 762 -20.59 -9.99 -17.87
CA GLU A 762 -21.72 -9.10 -18.18
C GLU A 762 -22.18 -9.23 -19.64
N ALA A 763 -21.24 -9.25 -20.59
CA ALA A 763 -21.51 -9.46 -22.00
C ALA A 763 -22.18 -10.82 -22.28
N LEU A 764 -21.65 -11.88 -21.69
CA LEU A 764 -22.20 -13.25 -21.80
C LEU A 764 -23.63 -13.34 -21.26
N ARG A 765 -23.89 -12.71 -20.11
CA ARG A 765 -25.23 -12.65 -19.52
C ARG A 765 -26.22 -11.88 -20.43
N MET A 766 -25.81 -10.72 -20.92
CA MET A 766 -26.68 -9.91 -21.82
C MET A 766 -26.93 -10.61 -23.15
N ALA A 767 -25.99 -11.39 -23.65
CA ALA A 767 -26.21 -12.21 -24.84
C ALA A 767 -27.27 -13.29 -24.62
N GLY A 768 -27.41 -13.80 -23.40
CA GLY A 768 -28.33 -14.87 -23.02
C GLY A 768 -27.81 -16.27 -23.34
N GLY A 769 -28.33 -17.29 -22.64
CA GLY A 769 -27.99 -18.70 -22.87
C GLY A 769 -26.56 -19.10 -22.44
N ASN A 770 -25.90 -18.29 -21.56
CA ASN A 770 -24.55 -18.52 -21.11
C ASN A 770 -24.45 -18.65 -19.59
N ASP A 771 -25.55 -18.88 -18.88
CA ASP A 771 -25.59 -18.84 -17.43
C ASP A 771 -24.62 -19.85 -16.78
N ALA A 772 -24.56 -21.07 -17.32
CA ALA A 772 -23.62 -22.06 -16.85
C ALA A 772 -22.15 -21.64 -17.00
N LEU A 773 -21.80 -20.96 -18.10
CA LEU A 773 -20.45 -20.45 -18.31
C LEU A 773 -20.14 -19.30 -17.36
N VAL A 774 -21.10 -18.41 -17.10
CA VAL A 774 -20.96 -17.32 -16.12
C VAL A 774 -20.74 -17.87 -14.72
N GLU A 775 -21.43 -18.95 -14.34
CA GLU A 775 -21.18 -19.62 -13.05
C GLU A 775 -19.76 -20.18 -12.97
N GLU A 776 -19.26 -20.82 -14.04
CA GLU A 776 -17.86 -21.28 -14.09
C GLU A 776 -16.85 -20.13 -13.96
N MET A 777 -17.14 -18.98 -14.55
CA MET A 777 -16.28 -17.80 -14.45
C MET A 777 -16.23 -17.22 -13.03
N LYS A 778 -17.25 -17.41 -12.21
CA LYS A 778 -17.23 -17.00 -10.80
C LYS A 778 -16.19 -17.78 -9.99
N LEU A 779 -15.91 -19.04 -10.32
CA LEU A 779 -14.91 -19.83 -9.62
C LEU A 779 -13.52 -19.22 -9.72
N TRP A 780 -13.16 -18.72 -10.90
CA TRP A 780 -11.90 -18.00 -11.08
C TRP A 780 -11.85 -16.71 -10.24
N LEU A 781 -12.93 -15.93 -10.19
CA LEU A 781 -12.98 -14.73 -9.33
C LEU A 781 -12.77 -15.06 -7.85
N LEU A 782 -13.35 -16.16 -7.37
CA LEU A 782 -13.18 -16.62 -5.98
C LEU A 782 -11.74 -17.02 -5.68
N LYS A 783 -11.06 -17.68 -6.64
CA LYS A 783 -9.65 -18.03 -6.51
C LYS A 783 -8.74 -16.79 -6.50
N GLN A 784 -9.08 -15.74 -7.26
CA GLN A 784 -8.31 -14.49 -7.29
C GLN A 784 -8.47 -13.63 -6.03
N LYS A 785 -9.42 -13.98 -5.16
CA LYS A 785 -9.57 -13.28 -3.88
C LYS A 785 -8.35 -13.49 -3.00
N GLN A 786 -7.78 -12.42 -2.52
CA GLN A 786 -6.79 -12.44 -1.46
C GLN A 786 -7.47 -12.70 -0.12
N THR A 787 -6.87 -12.40 1.02
CA THR A 787 -7.46 -12.72 2.32
C THR A 787 -8.89 -12.22 2.50
N THR A 788 -9.17 -10.94 2.23
CA THR A 788 -10.49 -10.32 2.45
C THR A 788 -11.08 -9.63 1.24
N SER A 789 -10.25 -9.28 0.25
CA SER A 789 -10.62 -8.47 -0.91
C SER A 789 -9.81 -8.89 -2.12
N TRP A 790 -10.05 -8.28 -3.26
CA TRP A 790 -9.21 -8.41 -4.46
C TRP A 790 -8.13 -7.33 -4.46
N ASN A 791 -7.22 -7.40 -5.40
CA ASN A 791 -5.97 -6.64 -5.45
C ASN A 791 -6.10 -5.10 -5.51
N SER A 792 -7.29 -4.57 -5.75
CA SER A 792 -7.55 -3.14 -5.75
C SER A 792 -9.00 -2.82 -5.40
N PRO A 793 -9.33 -1.58 -4.97
CA PRO A 793 -10.71 -1.17 -4.74
C PRO A 793 -11.60 -1.34 -5.97
N VAL A 794 -11.09 -1.03 -7.17
CA VAL A 794 -11.80 -1.21 -8.46
C VAL A 794 -12.11 -2.69 -8.67
N ALA A 795 -11.09 -3.55 -8.63
CA ALA A 795 -11.26 -4.98 -8.81
C ALA A 795 -12.19 -5.62 -7.76
N THR A 796 -12.12 -5.11 -6.52
CA THR A 796 -13.01 -5.57 -5.45
C THR A 796 -14.46 -5.19 -5.70
N ALA A 797 -14.73 -3.94 -6.13
CA ALA A 797 -16.08 -3.50 -6.46
C ALA A 797 -16.68 -4.29 -7.65
N ASP A 798 -15.87 -4.53 -8.69
CA ASP A 798 -16.26 -5.31 -9.86
C ASP A 798 -16.53 -6.78 -9.51
N ALA A 799 -15.66 -7.40 -8.74
CA ALA A 799 -15.84 -8.78 -8.29
C ALA A 799 -17.09 -8.93 -7.41
N VAL A 800 -17.34 -8.01 -6.50
CA VAL A 800 -18.56 -7.96 -5.68
C VAL A 800 -19.79 -7.84 -6.56
N TYR A 801 -19.77 -6.96 -7.56
CA TYR A 801 -20.86 -6.83 -8.54
C TYR A 801 -21.08 -8.15 -9.29
N ALA A 802 -20.03 -8.75 -9.83
CA ALA A 802 -20.14 -9.99 -10.59
C ALA A 802 -20.70 -11.16 -9.77
N LEU A 803 -20.25 -11.29 -8.51
CA LEU A 803 -20.72 -12.37 -7.63
C LEU A 803 -22.18 -12.19 -7.21
N LEU A 804 -22.67 -10.96 -7.08
CA LEU A 804 -24.02 -10.67 -6.60
C LEU A 804 -25.04 -10.45 -7.71
N CYS A 805 -24.64 -9.94 -8.89
CA CYS A 805 -25.53 -9.56 -9.97
C CYS A 805 -25.57 -10.58 -11.12
N GLN A 806 -24.45 -11.27 -11.37
CA GLN A 806 -24.29 -12.15 -12.52
C GLN A 806 -24.68 -13.59 -12.21
N GLY A 807 -25.47 -14.22 -13.08
CA GLY A 807 -25.91 -15.62 -13.00
C GLY A 807 -27.01 -15.87 -11.94
N THR A 808 -26.92 -16.98 -11.23
CA THR A 808 -27.88 -17.38 -10.18
C THR A 808 -27.87 -16.39 -9.02
N ASN A 809 -29.05 -16.05 -8.48
CA ASN A 809 -29.14 -15.17 -7.30
C ASN A 809 -28.61 -15.87 -6.05
N LEU A 810 -27.33 -15.65 -5.78
CA LEU A 810 -26.64 -16.31 -4.67
C LEU A 810 -27.10 -15.85 -3.28
N LEU A 811 -27.74 -14.68 -3.15
CA LEU A 811 -28.33 -14.24 -1.87
C LEU A 811 -29.54 -15.06 -1.45
N GLU A 812 -30.22 -15.74 -2.40
CA GLU A 812 -31.36 -16.61 -2.14
C GLU A 812 -30.95 -18.05 -1.80
N SER A 813 -29.73 -18.46 -2.16
CA SER A 813 -29.22 -19.81 -1.87
C SER A 813 -29.09 -20.00 -0.34
N ARG A 814 -29.54 -21.16 0.13
CA ARG A 814 -29.37 -21.54 1.53
C ARG A 814 -27.94 -21.99 1.84
N GLY A 815 -27.20 -22.38 0.82
CA GLY A 815 -25.83 -22.90 0.97
C GLY A 815 -25.78 -24.19 1.77
N ASP A 816 -26.72 -25.12 1.53
CA ASP A 816 -26.78 -26.40 2.26
C ASP A 816 -25.69 -27.34 1.74
N VAL A 817 -24.64 -27.46 2.55
CA VAL A 817 -23.49 -28.31 2.23
C VAL A 817 -23.12 -29.12 3.45
N ARG A 818 -22.86 -30.40 3.20
CA ARG A 818 -22.33 -31.35 4.17
C ARG A 818 -20.92 -31.74 3.78
N ILE A 819 -19.96 -31.59 4.69
CA ILE A 819 -18.56 -31.94 4.49
C ILE A 819 -18.20 -33.04 5.44
N THR A 820 -17.65 -34.14 4.91
CA THR A 820 -17.22 -35.31 5.69
C THR A 820 -15.69 -35.41 5.59
N LEU A 821 -15.02 -35.27 6.72
CA LEU A 821 -13.57 -35.41 6.87
C LEU A 821 -13.26 -36.54 7.87
N GLY A 822 -12.89 -37.70 7.37
CA GLY A 822 -12.76 -38.88 8.22
C GLY A 822 -14.08 -39.21 8.92
N ASN A 823 -14.08 -39.19 10.26
CA ASN A 823 -15.29 -39.41 11.07
C ASN A 823 -16.03 -38.10 11.44
N LYS A 824 -15.48 -36.94 11.04
CA LYS A 824 -16.06 -35.64 11.35
C LYS A 824 -17.01 -35.24 10.24
N VAL A 825 -18.18 -34.75 10.62
CA VAL A 825 -19.17 -34.18 9.72
C VAL A 825 -19.35 -32.71 10.10
N LEU A 826 -19.22 -31.84 9.09
CA LEU A 826 -19.45 -30.41 9.17
C LEU A 826 -20.64 -30.09 8.28
N GLU A 827 -21.59 -29.31 8.76
CA GLU A 827 -22.77 -28.89 8.01
C GLU A 827 -22.92 -27.37 8.06
N THR A 828 -23.03 -26.74 6.91
CA THR A 828 -23.13 -25.27 6.80
C THR A 828 -24.41 -24.70 7.41
N LEU A 829 -25.45 -25.50 7.57
CA LEU A 829 -26.73 -25.12 8.18
C LEU A 829 -26.97 -25.66 9.59
N SER A 830 -26.01 -26.36 10.19
CA SER A 830 -26.20 -26.94 11.51
C SER A 830 -26.29 -25.87 12.61
N PRO A 831 -27.36 -25.85 13.42
CA PRO A 831 -27.56 -24.81 14.45
C PRO A 831 -26.59 -24.92 15.64
N THR A 832 -25.86 -26.03 15.77
CA THR A 832 -25.06 -26.32 16.98
C THR A 832 -23.56 -26.10 16.82
N LYS A 833 -23.03 -25.91 15.59
CA LYS A 833 -21.59 -25.86 15.33
C LYS A 833 -21.12 -24.88 14.25
N THR A 834 -22.02 -24.15 13.67
CA THR A 834 -21.66 -23.14 12.67
C THR A 834 -21.28 -21.84 13.33
N ILE A 835 -20.10 -21.34 12.99
CA ILE A 835 -19.66 -19.99 13.40
C ILE A 835 -20.67 -18.94 12.92
N ILE A 836 -21.45 -19.25 11.88
CA ILE A 836 -22.44 -18.36 11.28
C ILE A 836 -23.69 -19.13 10.85
N PRO A 837 -24.63 -19.36 11.75
CA PRO A 837 -25.89 -20.01 11.37
C PRO A 837 -26.64 -19.19 10.31
N GLY A 838 -26.96 -19.82 9.19
CA GLY A 838 -27.82 -19.24 8.15
C GLY A 838 -27.11 -18.57 6.97
N LEU A 839 -25.78 -18.50 6.95
CA LEU A 839 -25.02 -17.95 5.81
C LEU A 839 -24.33 -19.02 4.96
N GLY A 840 -24.47 -20.30 5.31
CA GLY A 840 -23.89 -21.38 4.52
C GLY A 840 -22.36 -21.39 4.54
N TYR A 841 -21.73 -20.92 5.63
CA TYR A 841 -20.29 -20.88 5.80
C TYR A 841 -19.84 -21.71 6.98
N VAL A 842 -18.74 -22.44 6.82
CA VAL A 842 -18.09 -23.21 7.87
C VAL A 842 -16.57 -23.05 7.76
N LYS A 843 -15.92 -22.88 8.91
CA LYS A 843 -14.48 -22.95 9.06
C LYS A 843 -14.18 -23.73 10.33
N GLU A 844 -13.39 -24.77 10.23
CA GLU A 844 -12.96 -25.57 11.39
C GLU A 844 -11.49 -25.94 11.24
N THR A 845 -10.72 -25.71 12.28
CA THR A 845 -9.28 -25.99 12.33
C THR A 845 -9.00 -27.14 13.27
N PHE A 846 -8.27 -28.13 12.80
CA PHE A 846 -7.84 -29.32 13.53
C PHE A 846 -6.35 -29.19 13.84
N ALA A 847 -6.01 -29.15 15.13
CA ALA A 847 -4.63 -28.99 15.60
C ALA A 847 -3.86 -30.32 15.56
N GLN A 848 -2.56 -30.25 15.74
CA GLN A 848 -1.68 -31.42 15.82
C GLN A 848 -2.19 -32.43 16.87
N GLY A 849 -2.28 -33.71 16.46
CA GLY A 849 -2.84 -34.78 17.30
C GLY A 849 -4.30 -35.11 17.01
N SER A 850 -5.05 -34.28 16.31
CA SER A 850 -6.42 -34.54 15.90
C SER A 850 -6.49 -35.72 14.92
N PRO A 851 -7.47 -36.64 15.05
CA PRO A 851 -7.62 -37.78 14.14
C PRO A 851 -7.88 -37.34 12.69
N GLU A 852 -8.46 -36.18 12.48
CA GLU A 852 -8.79 -35.61 11.17
C GLU A 852 -7.54 -35.31 10.31
N LEU A 853 -6.38 -35.03 10.93
CA LEU A 853 -5.11 -34.89 10.21
C LEU A 853 -4.67 -36.20 9.49
N LYS A 854 -5.24 -37.32 9.87
CA LYS A 854 -4.97 -38.64 9.24
C LYS A 854 -5.95 -38.93 8.13
N ALA A 855 -6.98 -38.12 7.92
CA ALA A 855 -7.96 -38.31 6.86
C ALA A 855 -7.27 -38.31 5.50
N LYS A 856 -7.63 -39.22 4.63
CA LYS A 856 -7.10 -39.31 3.27
C LYS A 856 -7.94 -38.57 2.25
N THR A 857 -9.19 -38.36 2.58
CA THR A 857 -10.17 -37.73 1.70
C THR A 857 -11.08 -36.79 2.48
N VAL A 858 -11.59 -35.80 1.77
CA VAL A 858 -12.71 -34.98 2.19
C VAL A 858 -13.82 -35.12 1.16
N THR A 859 -15.02 -35.39 1.61
CA THR A 859 -16.21 -35.51 0.75
C THR A 859 -17.13 -34.34 1.02
N VAL A 860 -17.50 -33.62 -0.03
CA VAL A 860 -18.42 -32.49 -0.01
C VAL A 860 -19.69 -32.88 -0.75
N GLU A 861 -20.84 -32.86 -0.05
CA GLU A 861 -22.17 -33.07 -0.59
C GLU A 861 -22.94 -31.75 -0.56
N LYS A 862 -23.25 -31.19 -1.72
CA LYS A 862 -24.08 -30.00 -1.89
C LYS A 862 -25.49 -30.41 -2.28
N ARG A 863 -26.49 -29.81 -1.61
CA ARG A 863 -27.91 -30.20 -1.71
C ARG A 863 -28.79 -29.12 -2.34
N ASP A 864 -28.20 -28.03 -2.80
CA ASP A 864 -28.91 -26.96 -3.49
C ASP A 864 -28.22 -26.55 -4.79
N ALA A 865 -28.91 -25.82 -5.65
CA ALA A 865 -28.38 -25.35 -6.92
C ALA A 865 -27.30 -24.26 -6.73
N GLY A 866 -26.56 -23.97 -7.82
CA GLY A 866 -25.51 -22.96 -7.85
C GLY A 866 -24.14 -23.53 -7.50
N ILE A 867 -23.13 -22.68 -7.53
CA ILE A 867 -21.77 -23.04 -7.16
C ILE A 867 -21.55 -22.93 -5.65
N ALA A 868 -20.66 -23.76 -5.12
CA ALA A 868 -20.07 -23.61 -3.80
C ALA A 868 -18.56 -23.68 -3.92
N TRP A 869 -17.88 -23.07 -2.99
CA TRP A 869 -16.43 -23.03 -3.02
C TRP A 869 -15.87 -23.11 -1.60
N GLY A 870 -14.75 -23.79 -1.47
CA GLY A 870 -13.98 -23.86 -0.25
C GLY A 870 -12.60 -24.40 -0.51
N ALA A 871 -11.84 -24.53 0.55
CA ALA A 871 -10.50 -25.08 0.49
C ALA A 871 -10.16 -25.85 1.78
N VAL A 872 -9.26 -26.81 1.64
CA VAL A 872 -8.55 -27.41 2.75
C VAL A 872 -7.15 -26.79 2.78
N TYR A 873 -6.80 -26.18 3.91
CA TYR A 873 -5.48 -25.66 4.15
C TYR A 873 -4.72 -26.60 5.09
N ALA A 874 -3.61 -27.12 4.62
CA ALA A 874 -2.68 -27.87 5.42
C ALA A 874 -1.52 -26.96 5.80
N GLN A 875 -1.40 -26.67 7.08
CA GLN A 875 -0.45 -25.70 7.62
C GLN A 875 0.54 -26.44 8.53
N TYR A 876 1.82 -26.15 8.41
CA TYR A 876 2.86 -26.76 9.24
C TYR A 876 4.17 -25.97 9.18
N LEU A 877 5.02 -26.19 10.19
CA LEU A 877 6.38 -25.65 10.22
C LEU A 877 7.36 -26.68 9.66
N SER A 878 8.16 -26.32 8.70
CA SER A 878 9.19 -27.17 8.10
C SER A 878 10.49 -26.42 7.85
N PRO A 879 11.68 -27.04 8.05
CA PRO A 879 12.92 -26.46 7.57
C PRO A 879 12.83 -26.20 6.05
N ILE A 880 13.36 -25.08 5.59
CA ILE A 880 13.32 -24.71 4.17
C ILE A 880 13.97 -25.76 3.27
N SER A 881 15.01 -26.46 3.79
CA SER A 881 15.69 -27.55 3.10
C SER A 881 14.79 -28.75 2.78
N ASP A 882 13.71 -28.92 3.53
CA ASP A 882 12.81 -30.07 3.42
C ASP A 882 11.54 -29.76 2.63
N VAL A 883 11.36 -28.49 2.27
CA VAL A 883 10.25 -28.06 1.42
C VAL A 883 10.51 -28.52 0.00
N LYS A 884 9.73 -29.46 -0.48
CA LYS A 884 9.78 -29.88 -1.88
C LYS A 884 9.06 -28.83 -2.71
N GLN A 885 9.76 -28.30 -3.71
CA GLN A 885 9.13 -27.50 -4.74
C GLN A 885 8.07 -28.37 -5.46
N GLN A 886 6.83 -28.18 -5.11
CA GLN A 886 5.74 -28.72 -5.91
C GLN A 886 5.48 -27.69 -7.00
N GLY A 887 5.67 -28.10 -8.26
CA GLY A 887 5.24 -27.31 -9.39
C GLY A 887 3.74 -27.14 -9.30
N GLY A 888 3.30 -25.98 -8.81
CA GLY A 888 1.93 -25.54 -9.00
C GLY A 888 1.84 -25.00 -10.43
N GLU A 889 0.95 -25.58 -11.25
CA GLU A 889 0.47 -24.92 -12.46
C GLU A 889 -0.30 -23.66 -12.10
#